data_cf02985ae513487fab3a068610904e61
#
_entry.id   cf02985ae513487fab3a068610904e61
#
_cell.length_a   1.000
_cell.length_b   1.000
_cell.length_c   1.000
_cell.angle_alpha   90.00
_cell.angle_beta   90.00
_cell.angle_gamma   90.00
#
_symmetry.space_group_name_H-M   'P 1'
#
loop_
_entity.id
_entity.type
_entity.pdbx_description
1 polymer ?
#
loop_
_entity_poly.entity_id
_entity_poly.type
_entity_poly.pdbx_seq_one_letter_code
_entity_poly.pdbx_strand_id
1 'polypeptide(L)'
;MPRNTSYRVDDTWDDDDYGYDDRAPRRGFRFPGGDGPLWQKILYGLLIFAGVGFLAVVGFIIAALQGLPSLSDLQDYQPPVSSRVHAGDGALVAEFADQQRVFVPIEQIPDHVKNAFVAVEDARFFEHSGLDYQGLARAVLRIPLDVIQGRRIQGASTITQQVAGNMLTGRASSCQGVICAVWTKLREGLVAQRIERVLDKERILELYLNEIFLGNRAYGVAAAALNYFDKPLSELTVSEAAYLAILPKGPANYQLPRHRERAIDRRNYAIGRMLERGYITAAQAEEARAADLTTTNRLSGDQFIAASHFVEEIRRQVENQYGADALLRGGLSIRSTLDTRLQLAAARALRSGLEDYDRRHGWRGPLGAGDPSGDIPAQLAEAQRAPGLSGWVRAMVTRVANGATTLTDENGETGRLNADDAQWAAQAARRDRELGLQRGSIVYAMRLANGGYRLKQIPEIQGALVAMDPHTGRVLAMVGGYSLEQSTGLNRATQAQRQPGSSFKPIVYAAALDYGLTPATLIDDGPLAIEAGDGTNWSPENYSREFYGPTTLRRGLELSRNAMTARVAYELGPERILDYGRRLGIYDERTQPVFSLALGAGETTLMRMTTAYGMFVNGGRWIQPVVIDRIQDRTGRSVFRRDQRECPNCTAEWRSGMRAPTLPDPRQQVIDPVTAYQIVSMSEGVVQRGTATVVNSLGFPLGGKTGTTNDYKDAWFIGFSPDLVVGVWAGFDQPRDMGEGETGGRISAPIFRDFMRVALEGEQPTPFRIPSGVRLVRIDAMTGGLPTATTTTTILEAFRPDTEPTAAASSSPFIFGGTDPIDPRVLSGLDDPVPGTGERRREQQESEELGGLY
;
A
#
# COMPACT_ATOMS: atom_id res chain seq x y z
N MET A 1 34.96 -15.04 13.48
CA MET A 1 35.98 -15.75 14.28
C MET A 1 35.53 -15.82 15.74
N PRO A 2 35.57 -16.95 16.46
CA PRO A 2 36.48 -18.09 16.34
C PRO A 2 35.74 -19.44 16.26
N ARG A 3 36.37 -20.36 15.64
CA ARG A 3 37.16 -21.55 15.97
C ARG A 3 36.39 -22.83 16.28
N ASN A 4 36.58 -23.76 15.33
CA ASN A 4 36.52 -25.22 15.43
C ASN A 4 37.01 -25.82 16.75
N THR A 5 36.39 -26.89 17.20
CA THR A 5 37.08 -28.03 17.83
C THR A 5 36.42 -29.32 17.39
N SER A 6 37.24 -30.12 16.68
CA SER A 6 37.12 -31.53 16.39
C SER A 6 37.40 -32.34 17.63
N TYR A 7 36.63 -33.40 17.89
CA TYR A 7 37.08 -34.52 18.74
C TYR A 7 37.14 -35.79 17.92
N ARG A 8 38.37 -36.26 17.79
CA ARG A 8 38.78 -37.61 17.39
C ARG A 8 38.92 -38.40 18.67
N VAL A 9 38.39 -39.63 18.72
CA VAL A 9 38.81 -40.64 19.73
C VAL A 9 39.12 -41.90 18.96
N ASP A 10 40.43 -42.17 18.89
CA ASP A 10 40.97 -43.53 18.72
C ASP A 10 40.73 -44.28 20.02
N ASP A 11 40.47 -45.56 19.94
CA ASP A 11 41.08 -46.52 20.81
C ASP A 11 40.86 -47.95 20.30
N THR A 12 41.99 -48.56 20.06
CA THR A 12 42.29 -50.00 19.93
C THR A 12 42.05 -50.73 21.25
N TRP A 13 41.49 -51.95 21.19
CA TRP A 13 41.90 -53.02 22.10
C TRP A 13 41.82 -54.38 21.41
N ASP A 14 42.88 -55.14 21.63
CA ASP A 14 43.26 -56.43 21.13
C ASP A 14 42.45 -57.62 21.71
N ASP A 15 42.49 -58.67 20.93
CA ASP A 15 42.55 -60.10 21.24
C ASP A 15 41.89 -60.66 22.52
N ASP A 16 40.99 -61.61 22.32
CA ASP A 16 41.30 -63.02 22.83
C ASP A 16 40.27 -64.00 22.26
N ASP A 17 40.86 -65.02 21.75
CA ASP A 17 40.57 -66.35 21.30
C ASP A 17 39.58 -67.15 22.18
N TYR A 18 38.48 -67.71 21.62
CA TYR A 18 37.88 -68.99 21.94
C TYR A 18 37.07 -69.53 20.78
N GLY A 19 37.67 -70.54 20.13
CA GLY A 19 37.00 -71.34 19.15
C GLY A 19 35.84 -72.20 19.69
N TYR A 20 34.74 -72.22 18.98
CA TYR A 20 33.84 -73.37 18.97
C TYR A 20 33.35 -73.61 17.53
N ASP A 21 33.74 -74.78 17.02
CA ASP A 21 33.36 -75.36 15.76
C ASP A 21 31.93 -75.90 15.91
N ASP A 22 30.95 -75.30 15.22
CA ASP A 22 29.64 -75.98 15.06
C ASP A 22 29.11 -75.74 13.63
N ARG A 23 29.45 -76.71 12.78
CA ARG A 23 28.94 -76.86 11.41
C ARG A 23 27.48 -77.30 11.49
N ALA A 24 26.57 -76.30 11.42
CA ALA A 24 25.19 -76.59 11.05
C ALA A 24 25.05 -76.54 9.51
N PRO A 25 24.40 -77.53 8.92
CA PRO A 25 24.31 -77.60 7.43
C PRO A 25 23.45 -76.48 6.86
N ARG A 26 24.04 -75.68 6.02
CA ARG A 26 23.32 -74.69 5.14
C ARG A 26 22.33 -75.44 4.29
N ARG A 27 21.05 -75.49 4.66
CA ARG A 27 19.94 -75.79 3.74
C ARG A 27 19.93 -74.84 2.59
N GLY A 28 20.60 -75.23 1.50
CA GLY A 28 20.43 -74.55 0.20
C GLY A 28 18.98 -74.65 -0.22
N PHE A 29 18.41 -73.50 -0.56
CA PHE A 29 17.11 -73.42 -1.20
C PHE A 29 17.20 -74.16 -2.52
N ARG A 30 16.71 -75.42 -2.60
CA ARG A 30 16.60 -76.14 -3.87
C ARG A 30 15.41 -75.63 -4.63
N PHE A 31 15.67 -74.95 -5.76
CA PHE A 31 14.65 -74.67 -6.74
C PHE A 31 13.97 -75.94 -7.20
N PRO A 32 12.64 -76.06 -7.19
CA PRO A 32 11.97 -77.14 -7.85
C PRO A 32 12.18 -77.09 -9.35
N GLY A 33 12.95 -77.93 -9.91
CA GLY A 33 13.17 -78.06 -11.37
C GLY A 33 14.55 -78.50 -11.76
N GLY A 34 15.14 -79.49 -11.05
CA GLY A 34 16.52 -79.92 -11.26
C GLY A 34 16.82 -80.66 -12.56
N ASP A 35 15.90 -81.19 -13.35
CA ASP A 35 16.19 -82.01 -14.54
C ASP A 35 15.26 -81.75 -15.72
N GLY A 36 14.59 -80.57 -15.81
CA GLY A 36 13.73 -80.22 -16.94
C GLY A 36 14.47 -79.47 -18.08
N PRO A 37 13.96 -79.57 -19.30
CA PRO A 37 14.58 -78.90 -20.47
C PRO A 37 14.64 -77.37 -20.27
N LEU A 38 15.65 -76.76 -20.90
CA LEU A 38 16.04 -75.34 -20.73
C LEU A 38 14.84 -74.37 -20.86
N TRP A 39 13.90 -74.65 -21.71
CA TRP A 39 12.71 -73.84 -21.90
C TRP A 39 11.77 -73.77 -20.67
N GLN A 40 11.70 -74.86 -19.88
CA GLN A 40 10.93 -74.84 -18.62
C GLN A 40 11.57 -74.01 -17.56
N LYS A 41 12.89 -74.00 -17.44
CA LYS A 41 13.65 -73.09 -16.54
C LYS A 41 13.46 -71.63 -16.93
N ILE A 42 13.46 -71.32 -18.22
CA ILE A 42 13.16 -69.98 -18.76
C ILE A 42 11.70 -69.61 -18.45
N LEU A 43 10.75 -70.52 -18.63
CA LEU A 43 9.34 -70.27 -18.35
C LEU A 43 9.10 -69.99 -16.85
N TYR A 44 9.71 -70.80 -15.93
CA TYR A 44 9.63 -70.55 -14.49
C TYR A 44 10.30 -69.27 -14.09
N GLY A 45 11.44 -68.91 -14.70
CA GLY A 45 12.10 -67.64 -14.47
C GLY A 45 11.23 -66.47 -14.93
N LEU A 46 10.57 -66.58 -16.08
CA LEU A 46 9.62 -65.58 -16.58
C LEU A 46 8.38 -65.46 -15.71
N LEU A 47 7.83 -66.59 -15.17
CA LEU A 47 6.69 -66.57 -14.26
C LEU A 47 7.04 -65.96 -12.91
N ILE A 48 8.23 -66.27 -12.35
CA ILE A 48 8.72 -65.64 -11.12
C ILE A 48 8.93 -64.14 -11.33
N PHE A 49 9.58 -63.76 -12.46
CA PHE A 49 9.78 -62.36 -12.83
C PHE A 49 8.45 -61.61 -13.00
N ALA A 50 7.48 -62.22 -13.68
CA ALA A 50 6.12 -61.67 -13.82
C ALA A 50 5.41 -61.58 -12.46
N GLY A 51 5.56 -62.60 -11.57
CA GLY A 51 4.99 -62.58 -10.22
C GLY A 51 5.59 -61.51 -9.34
N VAL A 52 6.92 -61.35 -9.34
CA VAL A 52 7.61 -60.25 -8.62
C VAL A 52 7.22 -58.90 -9.20
N GLY A 53 7.16 -58.77 -10.55
CA GLY A 53 6.68 -57.56 -11.21
C GLY A 53 5.23 -57.22 -10.83
N PHE A 54 4.37 -58.22 -10.79
CA PHE A 54 2.98 -58.03 -10.35
C PHE A 54 2.88 -57.56 -8.89
N LEU A 55 3.62 -58.21 -7.99
CA LEU A 55 3.67 -57.80 -6.58
C LEU A 55 4.23 -56.40 -6.38
N ALA A 56 5.24 -56.04 -7.15
CA ALA A 56 5.79 -54.67 -7.17
C ALA A 56 4.75 -53.64 -7.63
N VAL A 57 4.00 -53.94 -8.71
CA VAL A 57 2.90 -53.09 -9.20
C VAL A 57 1.79 -52.97 -8.15
N VAL A 58 1.38 -54.08 -7.51
CA VAL A 58 0.38 -54.08 -6.45
C VAL A 58 0.85 -53.25 -5.26
N GLY A 59 2.10 -53.45 -4.82
CA GLY A 59 2.70 -52.64 -3.74
C GLY A 59 2.76 -51.16 -4.09
N PHE A 60 3.08 -50.83 -5.33
CA PHE A 60 3.09 -49.45 -5.85
C PHE A 60 1.69 -48.83 -5.83
N ILE A 61 0.65 -49.59 -6.20
CA ILE A 61 -0.75 -49.12 -6.15
C ILE A 61 -1.21 -48.93 -4.70
N ILE A 62 -0.92 -49.88 -3.82
CA ILE A 62 -1.26 -49.76 -2.38
C ILE A 62 -0.59 -48.53 -1.77
N ALA A 63 0.67 -48.29 -2.06
CA ALA A 63 1.37 -47.10 -1.62
C ALA A 63 0.73 -45.80 -2.18
N ALA A 64 0.28 -45.81 -3.45
CA ALA A 64 -0.38 -44.68 -4.07
C ALA A 64 -1.75 -44.35 -3.45
N LEU A 65 -2.41 -45.36 -2.84
CA LEU A 65 -3.68 -45.19 -2.13
C LEU A 65 -3.51 -44.55 -0.74
N GLN A 66 -2.30 -44.59 -0.17
CA GLN A 66 -2.03 -44.02 1.14
C GLN A 66 -1.97 -42.49 1.08
N GLY A 67 -2.60 -41.81 2.06
CA GLY A 67 -2.58 -40.35 2.16
C GLY A 67 -3.37 -39.61 1.06
N LEU A 68 -4.30 -40.30 0.38
CA LEU A 68 -5.26 -39.64 -0.49
C LEU A 68 -6.32 -38.88 0.34
N PRO A 69 -6.88 -37.77 -0.14
CA PRO A 69 -7.97 -37.05 0.51
C PRO A 69 -9.17 -37.97 0.81
N SER A 70 -9.81 -37.77 1.96
CA SER A 70 -11.06 -38.47 2.29
C SER A 70 -12.22 -37.98 1.42
N LEU A 71 -13.31 -38.74 1.36
CA LEU A 71 -14.49 -38.34 0.60
C LEU A 71 -15.14 -37.05 1.17
N SER A 72 -15.09 -36.87 2.50
CA SER A 72 -15.54 -35.66 3.16
C SER A 72 -14.67 -34.46 2.79
N ASP A 73 -13.33 -34.60 2.79
CA ASP A 73 -12.42 -33.53 2.38
C ASP A 73 -12.67 -33.05 0.94
N LEU A 74 -13.11 -33.99 0.07
CA LEU A 74 -13.43 -33.67 -1.32
C LEU A 74 -14.82 -32.99 -1.47
N GLN A 75 -15.80 -33.35 -0.65
CA GLN A 75 -17.12 -32.72 -0.64
C GLN A 75 -17.05 -31.27 -0.13
N ASP A 76 -16.29 -31.06 0.95
CA ASP A 76 -16.18 -29.76 1.63
C ASP A 76 -15.09 -28.88 1.04
N TYR A 77 -14.42 -29.32 -0.03
CA TYR A 77 -13.35 -28.58 -0.65
C TYR A 77 -13.83 -27.24 -1.20
N GLN A 78 -13.22 -26.18 -0.66
CA GLN A 78 -13.44 -24.80 -1.11
C GLN A 78 -12.14 -24.24 -1.67
N PRO A 79 -12.13 -23.78 -2.92
CA PRO A 79 -10.96 -23.14 -3.50
C PRO A 79 -10.53 -21.93 -2.68
N PRO A 80 -9.22 -21.63 -2.56
CA PRO A 80 -8.76 -20.37 -2.00
C PRO A 80 -9.26 -19.22 -2.88
N VAL A 81 -9.66 -18.13 -2.24
CA VAL A 81 -10.18 -16.93 -2.92
C VAL A 81 -9.33 -15.73 -2.53
N SER A 82 -8.99 -14.90 -3.53
CA SER A 82 -8.26 -13.64 -3.28
C SER A 82 -9.09 -12.69 -2.42
N SER A 83 -8.43 -11.99 -1.50
CA SER A 83 -9.06 -10.87 -0.80
C SER A 83 -8.96 -9.59 -1.63
N ARG A 84 -10.01 -8.79 -1.60
CA ARG A 84 -10.12 -7.58 -2.41
C ARG A 84 -10.26 -6.35 -1.54
N VAL A 85 -9.56 -5.29 -1.93
CA VAL A 85 -9.67 -3.98 -1.30
C VAL A 85 -10.41 -3.04 -2.23
N HIS A 86 -11.49 -2.48 -1.72
CA HIS A 86 -12.27 -1.47 -2.39
C HIS A 86 -12.08 -0.12 -1.71
N ALA A 87 -12.02 0.94 -2.50
CA ALA A 87 -12.08 2.30 -2.03
C ALA A 87 -13.46 2.63 -1.42
N GLY A 88 -13.60 3.78 -0.78
CA GLY A 88 -14.86 4.26 -0.22
C GLY A 88 -15.98 4.43 -1.25
N ASP A 89 -15.63 4.73 -2.51
CA ASP A 89 -16.54 4.82 -3.66
C ASP A 89 -16.89 3.45 -4.29
N GLY A 90 -16.25 2.37 -3.82
CA GLY A 90 -16.46 1.01 -4.32
C GLY A 90 -15.49 0.57 -5.41
N ALA A 91 -14.62 1.45 -5.91
CA ALA A 91 -13.60 1.07 -6.89
C ALA A 91 -12.62 0.04 -6.33
N LEU A 92 -12.25 -0.96 -7.12
CA LEU A 92 -11.21 -1.92 -6.73
C LEU A 92 -9.85 -1.22 -6.75
N VAL A 93 -9.09 -1.30 -5.64
CA VAL A 93 -7.76 -0.68 -5.53
C VAL A 93 -6.65 -1.68 -5.26
N ALA A 94 -6.96 -2.89 -4.81
CA ALA A 94 -5.98 -3.96 -4.68
C ALA A 94 -6.63 -5.35 -4.58
N GLU A 95 -5.84 -6.37 -4.90
CA GLU A 95 -6.14 -7.77 -4.62
C GLU A 95 -4.95 -8.40 -3.90
N PHE A 96 -5.23 -9.10 -2.79
CA PHE A 96 -4.25 -9.87 -2.04
C PHE A 96 -4.45 -11.35 -2.33
N ALA A 97 -3.45 -11.97 -2.92
CA ALA A 97 -3.47 -13.39 -3.21
C ALA A 97 -2.04 -13.89 -3.50
N ASP A 98 -1.74 -15.10 -3.08
CA ASP A 98 -0.62 -15.87 -3.63
C ASP A 98 -0.88 -16.14 -5.12
N GLN A 99 -2.17 -16.32 -5.46
CA GLN A 99 -2.70 -16.62 -6.77
C GLN A 99 -3.99 -15.82 -6.96
N GLN A 100 -4.06 -15.00 -8.02
CA GLN A 100 -5.25 -14.21 -8.28
C GLN A 100 -6.42 -15.12 -8.66
N ARG A 101 -7.44 -15.22 -7.82
CA ARG A 101 -8.62 -16.06 -8.00
C ARG A 101 -9.89 -15.29 -7.69
N VAL A 102 -10.85 -15.41 -8.61
CA VAL A 102 -12.21 -14.91 -8.46
C VAL A 102 -13.13 -16.12 -8.59
N PHE A 103 -13.75 -16.54 -7.48
CA PHE A 103 -14.70 -17.65 -7.54
C PHE A 103 -16.02 -17.19 -8.15
N VAL A 104 -16.52 -17.94 -9.14
CA VAL A 104 -17.81 -17.71 -9.80
C VAL A 104 -18.58 -19.02 -9.82
N PRO A 105 -19.81 -19.07 -9.28
CA PRO A 105 -20.69 -20.23 -9.39
C PRO A 105 -20.93 -20.62 -10.84
N ILE A 106 -21.13 -21.92 -11.11
CA ILE A 106 -21.24 -22.46 -12.46
C ILE A 106 -22.39 -21.84 -13.27
N GLU A 107 -23.47 -21.46 -12.59
CA GLU A 107 -24.64 -20.85 -13.20
C GLU A 107 -24.35 -19.44 -13.73
N GLN A 108 -23.35 -18.77 -13.17
CA GLN A 108 -22.93 -17.43 -13.58
C GLN A 108 -21.83 -17.44 -14.65
N ILE A 109 -21.27 -18.62 -14.97
CA ILE A 109 -20.30 -18.77 -16.05
C ILE A 109 -21.04 -18.96 -17.36
N PRO A 110 -20.89 -18.06 -18.37
CA PRO A 110 -21.56 -18.19 -19.64
C PRO A 110 -21.26 -19.50 -20.37
N ASP A 111 -22.24 -20.09 -21.06
CA ASP A 111 -22.10 -21.37 -21.74
C ASP A 111 -20.99 -21.39 -22.78
N HIS A 112 -20.78 -20.31 -23.53
CA HIS A 112 -19.70 -20.24 -24.52
C HIS A 112 -18.31 -20.30 -23.85
N VAL A 113 -18.16 -19.83 -22.60
CA VAL A 113 -16.92 -19.96 -21.83
C VAL A 113 -16.74 -21.40 -21.36
N LYS A 114 -17.76 -22.01 -20.72
CA LYS A 114 -17.73 -23.43 -20.29
C LYS A 114 -17.37 -24.35 -21.46
N ASN A 115 -18.09 -24.15 -22.57
CA ASN A 115 -17.96 -24.98 -23.78
C ASN A 115 -16.61 -24.81 -24.47
N ALA A 116 -15.97 -23.64 -24.43
CA ALA A 116 -14.63 -23.44 -24.96
C ALA A 116 -13.60 -24.34 -24.25
N PHE A 117 -13.62 -24.38 -22.91
CA PHE A 117 -12.73 -25.24 -22.14
C PHE A 117 -13.02 -26.72 -22.34
N VAL A 118 -14.29 -27.12 -22.28
CA VAL A 118 -14.69 -28.53 -22.53
C VAL A 118 -14.29 -28.99 -23.93
N ALA A 119 -14.50 -28.18 -24.98
CA ALA A 119 -14.14 -28.53 -26.35
C ALA A 119 -12.64 -28.76 -26.57
N VAL A 120 -11.80 -28.01 -25.84
CA VAL A 120 -10.32 -28.03 -25.99
C VAL A 120 -9.68 -29.07 -25.10
N GLU A 121 -10.07 -29.12 -23.83
CA GLU A 121 -9.39 -29.90 -22.79
C GLU A 121 -9.96 -31.30 -22.63
N ASP A 122 -11.29 -31.43 -22.71
CA ASP A 122 -11.94 -32.74 -22.47
C ASP A 122 -13.28 -32.82 -23.22
N ALA A 123 -13.21 -33.02 -24.50
CA ALA A 123 -14.39 -32.99 -25.39
C ALA A 123 -15.47 -34.06 -25.09
N ARG A 124 -15.18 -35.03 -24.21
CA ARG A 124 -16.11 -36.07 -23.75
C ARG A 124 -16.34 -36.02 -22.25
N PHE A 125 -16.11 -34.89 -21.61
CA PHE A 125 -16.19 -34.68 -20.17
C PHE A 125 -17.47 -35.24 -19.56
N PHE A 126 -18.60 -35.05 -20.20
CA PHE A 126 -19.90 -35.53 -19.73
C PHE A 126 -20.18 -37.03 -20.00
N GLU A 127 -19.30 -37.74 -20.76
CA GLU A 127 -19.50 -39.12 -21.19
C GLU A 127 -18.75 -40.16 -20.34
N HIS A 128 -17.71 -39.74 -19.55
CA HIS A 128 -16.88 -40.65 -18.79
C HIS A 128 -16.91 -40.33 -17.28
N SER A 129 -16.45 -41.26 -16.43
CA SER A 129 -16.42 -41.19 -14.96
C SER A 129 -14.99 -40.93 -14.46
N GLY A 130 -14.42 -39.79 -14.75
CA GLY A 130 -13.12 -39.33 -14.27
C GLY A 130 -11.94 -39.68 -15.18
N LEU A 131 -11.98 -40.83 -15.86
CA LEU A 131 -10.95 -41.27 -16.79
C LEU A 131 -11.55 -41.54 -18.15
N ASP A 132 -11.02 -40.95 -19.21
CA ASP A 132 -11.39 -41.24 -20.59
C ASP A 132 -10.59 -42.43 -21.12
N TYR A 133 -11.08 -43.66 -20.84
CA TYR A 133 -10.43 -44.90 -21.30
C TYR A 133 -10.29 -44.99 -22.83
N GLN A 134 -11.24 -44.47 -23.59
CA GLN A 134 -11.18 -44.50 -25.07
C GLN A 134 -10.16 -43.47 -25.58
N GLY A 135 -10.04 -42.31 -24.92
CA GLY A 135 -9.01 -41.31 -25.20
C GLY A 135 -7.62 -41.84 -24.86
N LEU A 136 -7.50 -42.52 -23.74
CA LEU A 136 -6.24 -43.14 -23.30
C LEU A 136 -5.81 -44.23 -24.27
N ALA A 137 -6.70 -45.12 -24.65
CA ALA A 137 -6.41 -46.18 -25.66
C ALA A 137 -5.95 -45.57 -27.01
N ARG A 138 -6.63 -44.51 -27.50
CA ARG A 138 -6.23 -43.80 -28.71
C ARG A 138 -4.86 -43.13 -28.59
N ALA A 139 -4.57 -42.53 -27.43
CA ALA A 139 -3.26 -41.91 -27.17
C ALA A 139 -2.15 -42.94 -27.17
N VAL A 140 -2.31 -44.08 -26.48
CA VAL A 140 -1.34 -45.18 -26.45
C VAL A 140 -1.07 -45.75 -27.82
N LEU A 141 -2.10 -45.96 -28.65
CA LEU A 141 -1.96 -46.45 -30.02
C LEU A 141 -1.24 -45.45 -30.94
N ARG A 142 -1.26 -44.15 -30.63
CA ARG A 142 -0.56 -43.11 -31.41
C ARG A 142 0.89 -42.90 -30.99
N ILE A 143 1.29 -43.28 -29.79
CA ILE A 143 2.68 -43.09 -29.28
C ILE A 143 3.74 -43.55 -30.30
N PRO A 144 3.68 -44.73 -30.92
CA PRO A 144 4.69 -45.15 -31.86
C PRO A 144 4.80 -44.25 -33.11
N LEU A 145 3.65 -43.79 -33.59
CA LEU A 145 3.56 -42.90 -34.76
C LEU A 145 4.07 -41.48 -34.43
N ASP A 146 3.73 -40.96 -33.29
CA ASP A 146 4.17 -39.64 -32.83
C ASP A 146 5.68 -39.61 -32.56
N VAL A 147 6.22 -40.69 -31.97
CA VAL A 147 7.67 -40.84 -31.76
C VAL A 147 8.45 -40.93 -33.11
N ILE A 148 7.95 -41.72 -34.06
CA ILE A 148 8.55 -41.84 -35.40
C ILE A 148 8.53 -40.50 -36.16
N GLN A 149 7.47 -39.70 -35.97
CA GLN A 149 7.28 -38.39 -36.61
C GLN A 149 7.89 -37.24 -35.86
N GLY A 150 8.59 -37.48 -34.74
CA GLY A 150 9.16 -36.43 -33.88
C GLY A 150 8.12 -35.47 -33.26
N ARG A 151 6.85 -35.91 -33.20
CA ARG A 151 5.77 -35.12 -32.61
C ARG A 151 5.70 -35.35 -31.10
N ARG A 152 5.31 -34.33 -30.37
CA ARG A 152 5.07 -34.44 -28.90
C ARG A 152 3.84 -35.35 -28.66
N ILE A 153 3.99 -36.32 -27.79
CA ILE A 153 2.88 -37.19 -27.36
C ILE A 153 1.75 -36.32 -26.80
N GLN A 154 0.55 -36.49 -27.36
CA GLN A 154 -0.64 -35.76 -26.91
C GLN A 154 -1.10 -36.35 -25.58
N GLY A 155 -1.22 -35.52 -24.53
CA GLY A 155 -1.78 -35.92 -23.23
C GLY A 155 -3.27 -36.25 -23.34
N ALA A 156 -3.70 -37.27 -22.62
CA ALA A 156 -5.11 -37.67 -22.49
C ALA A 156 -5.61 -37.42 -21.06
N SER A 157 -5.21 -36.34 -20.42
CA SER A 157 -5.69 -35.99 -19.08
C SER A 157 -7.08 -35.35 -19.16
N THR A 158 -8.00 -35.82 -18.31
CA THR A 158 -9.37 -35.32 -18.23
C THR A 158 -9.43 -34.05 -17.33
N ILE A 159 -10.51 -33.26 -17.46
CA ILE A 159 -10.80 -32.14 -16.54
C ILE A 159 -10.79 -32.61 -15.08
N THR A 160 -11.43 -33.75 -14.78
CA THR A 160 -11.45 -34.32 -13.41
C THR A 160 -10.06 -34.67 -12.90
N GLN A 161 -9.15 -35.16 -13.75
CA GLN A 161 -7.76 -35.41 -13.38
C GLN A 161 -7.00 -34.12 -13.10
N GLN A 162 -7.28 -33.04 -13.83
CA GLN A 162 -6.66 -31.74 -13.58
C GLN A 162 -7.14 -31.15 -12.24
N VAL A 163 -8.42 -31.26 -11.91
CA VAL A 163 -8.96 -30.89 -10.58
C VAL A 163 -8.30 -31.73 -9.49
N ALA A 164 -8.19 -33.05 -9.68
CA ALA A 164 -7.51 -33.93 -8.75
C ALA A 164 -6.04 -33.52 -8.54
N GLY A 165 -5.34 -33.15 -9.60
CA GLY A 165 -3.98 -32.63 -9.55
C GLY A 165 -3.87 -31.36 -8.69
N ASN A 166 -4.74 -30.41 -8.88
CA ASN A 166 -4.77 -29.16 -8.09
C ASN A 166 -5.01 -29.42 -6.59
N MET A 167 -5.93 -30.35 -6.26
CA MET A 167 -6.19 -30.74 -4.87
C MET A 167 -5.02 -31.49 -4.21
N LEU A 168 -4.19 -32.17 -4.99
CA LEU A 168 -3.01 -32.90 -4.52
C LEU A 168 -1.76 -32.04 -4.39
N THR A 169 -1.61 -30.98 -5.18
CA THR A 169 -0.41 -30.13 -5.23
C THR A 169 -0.15 -29.34 -3.95
N GLY A 170 -1.15 -29.12 -3.09
CA GLY A 170 -0.94 -28.60 -1.73
C GLY A 170 -0.08 -29.49 -0.83
N ARG A 171 0.22 -30.73 -1.26
CA ARG A 171 1.10 -31.70 -0.59
C ARG A 171 2.26 -32.07 -1.52
N ALA A 172 3.01 -31.05 -2.00
CA ALA A 172 4.10 -31.20 -2.96
C ALA A 172 5.06 -32.33 -2.56
N SER A 173 5.17 -33.37 -3.40
CA SER A 173 6.24 -34.34 -3.33
C SER A 173 7.50 -33.72 -3.92
N SER A 174 8.58 -33.72 -3.16
CA SER A 174 9.94 -33.32 -3.57
C SER A 174 10.60 -34.26 -4.57
N CYS A 175 9.84 -35.13 -5.18
CA CYS A 175 10.30 -36.18 -6.07
C CYS A 175 10.40 -35.69 -7.52
N GLN A 176 11.55 -35.95 -8.20
CA GLN A 176 11.80 -35.60 -9.60
C GLN A 176 12.10 -36.89 -10.41
N GLY A 177 11.69 -36.89 -11.67
CA GLY A 177 11.97 -38.00 -12.62
C GLY A 177 10.72 -38.74 -13.12
N VAL A 178 10.95 -39.69 -14.03
CA VAL A 178 9.88 -40.43 -14.74
C VAL A 178 8.97 -41.21 -13.77
N ILE A 179 9.56 -41.84 -12.75
CA ILE A 179 8.80 -42.64 -11.74
C ILE A 179 7.85 -41.72 -10.97
N CYS A 180 8.29 -40.50 -10.64
CA CYS A 180 7.47 -39.53 -9.95
C CYS A 180 6.32 -39.01 -10.82
N ALA A 181 6.55 -38.82 -12.11
CA ALA A 181 5.49 -38.44 -13.06
C ALA A 181 4.41 -39.53 -13.14
N VAL A 182 4.82 -40.80 -13.22
CA VAL A 182 3.90 -41.98 -13.22
C VAL A 182 3.14 -42.04 -11.91
N TRP A 183 3.84 -41.87 -10.76
CA TRP A 183 3.23 -41.86 -9.43
C TRP A 183 2.16 -40.79 -9.29
N THR A 184 2.48 -39.55 -9.71
CA THR A 184 1.55 -38.41 -9.68
C THR A 184 0.34 -38.69 -10.55
N LYS A 185 0.53 -39.15 -11.78
CA LYS A 185 -0.57 -39.50 -12.71
C LYS A 185 -1.45 -40.63 -12.21
N LEU A 186 -0.89 -41.64 -11.55
CA LEU A 186 -1.68 -42.68 -10.90
C LEU A 186 -2.56 -42.12 -9.78
N ARG A 187 -1.98 -41.25 -8.90
CA ARG A 187 -2.73 -40.63 -7.81
C ARG A 187 -3.81 -39.68 -8.30
N GLU A 188 -3.54 -38.87 -9.32
CA GLU A 188 -4.54 -38.03 -10.00
C GLU A 188 -5.70 -38.88 -10.52
N GLY A 189 -5.43 -40.01 -11.18
CA GLY A 189 -6.46 -40.93 -11.68
C GLY A 189 -7.32 -41.55 -10.56
N LEU A 190 -6.68 -41.97 -9.46
CA LEU A 190 -7.41 -42.54 -8.30
C LEU A 190 -8.27 -41.47 -7.60
N VAL A 191 -7.77 -40.26 -7.45
CA VAL A 191 -8.53 -39.17 -6.84
C VAL A 191 -9.65 -38.71 -7.78
N ALA A 192 -9.41 -38.63 -9.10
CA ALA A 192 -10.42 -38.29 -10.09
C ALA A 192 -11.63 -39.27 -10.02
N GLN A 193 -11.38 -40.57 -9.88
CA GLN A 193 -12.47 -41.57 -9.69
C GLN A 193 -13.21 -41.39 -8.35
N ARG A 194 -12.53 -40.92 -7.30
CA ARG A 194 -13.19 -40.59 -6.01
C ARG A 194 -14.05 -39.32 -6.14
N ILE A 195 -13.53 -38.28 -6.79
CA ILE A 195 -14.25 -37.02 -7.05
C ILE A 195 -15.58 -37.29 -7.75
N GLU A 196 -15.56 -38.07 -8.82
CA GLU A 196 -16.77 -38.41 -9.61
C GLU A 196 -17.83 -39.24 -8.85
N ARG A 197 -17.48 -39.82 -7.71
CA ARG A 197 -18.43 -40.53 -6.82
C ARG A 197 -19.18 -39.59 -5.87
N VAL A 198 -18.63 -38.41 -5.61
CA VAL A 198 -19.15 -37.48 -4.59
C VAL A 198 -19.57 -36.15 -5.14
N LEU A 199 -19.06 -35.75 -6.31
CA LEU A 199 -19.40 -34.49 -6.98
C LEU A 199 -20.01 -34.79 -8.35
N ASP A 200 -21.00 -34.02 -8.75
CA ASP A 200 -21.57 -34.03 -10.09
C ASP A 200 -20.65 -33.34 -11.10
N LYS A 201 -20.95 -33.51 -12.36
CA LYS A 201 -20.16 -32.96 -13.48
C LYS A 201 -20.12 -31.42 -13.48
N GLU A 202 -21.21 -30.76 -13.10
CA GLU A 202 -21.27 -29.30 -13.03
C GLU A 202 -20.38 -28.77 -11.93
N ARG A 203 -20.39 -29.40 -10.74
CA ARG A 203 -19.51 -29.01 -9.65
C ARG A 203 -18.05 -29.25 -9.97
N ILE A 204 -17.71 -30.37 -10.65
CA ILE A 204 -16.33 -30.65 -11.11
C ILE A 204 -15.87 -29.57 -12.11
N LEU A 205 -16.73 -29.20 -13.06
CA LEU A 205 -16.42 -28.15 -14.04
C LEU A 205 -16.30 -26.80 -13.36
N GLU A 206 -17.13 -26.49 -12.39
CA GLU A 206 -17.03 -25.28 -11.58
C GLU A 206 -15.67 -25.19 -10.90
N LEU A 207 -15.24 -26.25 -10.19
CA LEU A 207 -13.94 -26.29 -9.54
C LEU A 207 -12.80 -26.11 -10.55
N TYR A 208 -12.88 -26.80 -11.70
CA TYR A 208 -11.89 -26.66 -12.76
C TYR A 208 -11.77 -25.22 -13.26
N LEU A 209 -12.90 -24.59 -13.64
CA LEU A 209 -12.93 -23.25 -14.21
C LEU A 209 -12.52 -22.17 -13.20
N ASN A 210 -12.65 -22.44 -11.91
CA ASN A 210 -12.20 -21.53 -10.85
C ASN A 210 -10.75 -21.76 -10.40
N GLU A 211 -10.11 -22.89 -10.76
CA GLU A 211 -8.77 -23.23 -10.26
C GLU A 211 -7.68 -23.27 -11.32
N ILE A 212 -8.02 -23.47 -12.60
CA ILE A 212 -7.04 -23.64 -13.67
C ILE A 212 -6.13 -22.43 -13.81
N PHE A 213 -4.81 -22.66 -13.89
CA PHE A 213 -3.83 -21.59 -14.11
C PHE A 213 -3.80 -21.16 -15.58
N LEU A 214 -4.05 -19.87 -15.82
CA LEU A 214 -4.17 -19.27 -17.16
C LEU A 214 -3.06 -18.26 -17.49
N GLY A 215 -1.98 -18.21 -16.68
CA GLY A 215 -0.90 -17.24 -16.88
C GLY A 215 -1.22 -15.89 -16.21
N ASN A 216 -0.27 -14.94 -16.30
CA ASN A 216 -0.41 -13.62 -15.67
C ASN A 216 -0.90 -13.66 -14.22
N ARG A 217 -0.45 -14.66 -13.45
CA ARG A 217 -0.89 -14.93 -12.06
C ARG A 217 -2.39 -15.21 -11.92
N ALA A 218 -3.14 -15.35 -13.03
CA ALA A 218 -4.56 -15.61 -13.02
C ALA A 218 -4.85 -17.10 -12.85
N TYR A 219 -5.62 -17.42 -11.83
CA TYR A 219 -6.16 -18.74 -11.57
C TYR A 219 -7.69 -18.68 -11.67
N GLY A 220 -8.26 -19.49 -12.55
CA GLY A 220 -9.67 -19.48 -12.92
C GLY A 220 -10.02 -18.47 -14.00
N VAL A 221 -11.13 -18.76 -14.68
CA VAL A 221 -11.57 -18.04 -15.89
C VAL A 221 -11.97 -16.59 -15.62
N ALA A 222 -12.53 -16.32 -14.43
CA ALA A 222 -12.96 -14.97 -14.09
C ALA A 222 -11.76 -14.04 -13.80
N ALA A 223 -10.74 -14.53 -13.09
CA ALA A 223 -9.52 -13.77 -12.89
C ALA A 223 -8.77 -13.53 -14.21
N ALA A 224 -8.79 -14.53 -15.11
CA ALA A 224 -8.18 -14.39 -16.43
C ALA A 224 -8.93 -13.40 -17.32
N ALA A 225 -10.25 -13.41 -17.33
CA ALA A 225 -11.10 -12.46 -18.08
C ALA A 225 -10.78 -11.01 -17.68
N LEU A 226 -10.68 -10.77 -16.38
CA LEU A 226 -10.30 -9.46 -15.82
C LEU A 226 -8.86 -9.08 -16.17
N ASN A 227 -7.91 -10.03 -16.04
CA ASN A 227 -6.49 -9.73 -16.25
C ASN A 227 -6.11 -9.53 -17.70
N TYR A 228 -6.74 -10.28 -18.61
CA TYR A 228 -6.42 -10.22 -20.04
C TYR A 228 -7.27 -9.23 -20.82
N PHE A 229 -8.53 -9.00 -20.41
CA PHE A 229 -9.48 -8.22 -21.20
C PHE A 229 -10.14 -7.08 -20.43
N ASP A 230 -9.97 -7.02 -19.10
CA ASP A 230 -10.67 -6.08 -18.19
C ASP A 230 -12.19 -6.16 -18.33
N LYS A 231 -12.72 -7.40 -18.51
CA LYS A 231 -14.13 -7.70 -18.72
C LYS A 231 -14.65 -8.71 -17.70
N PRO A 232 -15.89 -8.60 -17.23
CA PRO A 232 -16.55 -9.69 -16.54
C PRO A 232 -16.82 -10.83 -17.52
N LEU A 233 -17.04 -12.06 -17.02
CA LEU A 233 -17.28 -13.25 -17.86
C LEU A 233 -18.44 -13.09 -18.81
N SER A 234 -19.49 -12.35 -18.42
CA SER A 234 -20.69 -12.10 -19.24
C SER A 234 -20.43 -11.28 -20.51
N GLU A 235 -19.32 -10.53 -20.54
CA GLU A 235 -18.96 -9.67 -21.67
C GLU A 235 -17.86 -10.28 -22.56
N LEU A 236 -17.38 -11.49 -22.23
CA LEU A 236 -16.41 -12.18 -23.08
C LEU A 236 -17.02 -12.59 -24.40
N THR A 237 -16.34 -12.31 -25.49
CA THR A 237 -16.68 -12.83 -26.81
C THR A 237 -16.26 -14.30 -26.98
N VAL A 238 -16.78 -14.99 -27.98
CA VAL A 238 -16.36 -16.36 -28.32
C VAL A 238 -14.86 -16.42 -28.62
N SER A 239 -14.31 -15.40 -29.27
CA SER A 239 -12.88 -15.28 -29.57
C SER A 239 -12.03 -15.21 -28.29
N GLU A 240 -12.44 -14.38 -27.32
CA GLU A 240 -11.75 -14.20 -26.04
C GLU A 240 -11.85 -15.47 -25.17
N ALA A 241 -13.05 -16.08 -25.10
CA ALA A 241 -13.25 -17.35 -24.40
C ALA A 241 -12.39 -18.48 -25.00
N ALA A 242 -12.31 -18.58 -26.32
CA ALA A 242 -11.45 -19.54 -27.01
C ALA A 242 -9.97 -19.29 -26.75
N TYR A 243 -9.54 -18.01 -26.64
CA TYR A 243 -8.17 -17.68 -26.24
C TYR A 243 -7.87 -18.11 -24.79
N LEU A 244 -8.76 -17.85 -23.83
CA LEU A 244 -8.56 -18.31 -22.46
C LEU A 244 -8.47 -19.85 -22.39
N ALA A 245 -9.28 -20.57 -23.18
CA ALA A 245 -9.32 -22.02 -23.18
C ALA A 245 -8.03 -22.71 -23.73
N ILE A 246 -7.17 -22.00 -24.44
CA ILE A 246 -5.90 -22.56 -24.91
C ILE A 246 -4.74 -22.40 -23.92
N LEU A 247 -4.91 -21.54 -22.92
CA LEU A 247 -3.84 -21.19 -21.96
C LEU A 247 -3.44 -22.31 -21.01
N PRO A 248 -4.33 -23.23 -20.55
CA PRO A 248 -3.94 -24.32 -19.64
C PRO A 248 -2.76 -25.15 -20.15
N LYS A 249 -2.64 -25.32 -21.45
CA LYS A 249 -1.57 -26.11 -22.07
C LYS A 249 -0.18 -25.53 -21.90
N GLY A 250 -0.08 -24.25 -21.55
CA GLY A 250 1.20 -23.57 -21.32
C GLY A 250 1.07 -22.07 -21.59
N PRO A 251 0.64 -21.30 -20.60
CA PRO A 251 0.32 -19.87 -20.77
C PRO A 251 1.46 -19.06 -21.39
N ALA A 252 2.71 -19.33 -20.99
CA ALA A 252 3.90 -18.62 -21.48
C ALA A 252 4.09 -18.74 -23.01
N ASN A 253 3.56 -19.82 -23.63
CA ASN A 253 3.72 -20.05 -25.08
C ASN A 253 2.74 -19.25 -25.94
N TYR A 254 1.69 -18.71 -25.34
CA TYR A 254 0.58 -18.02 -26.02
C TYR A 254 0.37 -16.60 -25.52
N GLN A 255 1.29 -16.08 -24.73
CA GLN A 255 1.19 -14.73 -24.12
C GLN A 255 1.32 -13.63 -25.18
N LEU A 256 0.35 -12.70 -25.19
CA LEU A 256 0.37 -11.50 -26.00
C LEU A 256 1.16 -10.37 -25.33
N PRO A 257 1.77 -9.47 -26.11
CA PRO A 257 1.89 -9.47 -27.58
C PRO A 257 2.99 -10.39 -28.13
N ARG A 258 3.85 -10.94 -27.25
CA ARG A 258 5.12 -11.63 -27.61
C ARG A 258 4.93 -12.81 -28.57
N HIS A 259 3.82 -13.55 -28.47
CA HIS A 259 3.57 -14.79 -29.25
C HIS A 259 2.24 -14.71 -30.02
N ARG A 260 1.95 -13.55 -30.63
CA ARG A 260 0.65 -13.24 -31.24
C ARG A 260 0.19 -14.27 -32.29
N GLU A 261 1.03 -14.57 -33.27
CA GLU A 261 0.69 -15.54 -34.36
C GLU A 261 0.32 -16.91 -33.80
N ARG A 262 1.17 -17.43 -32.90
CA ARG A 262 0.92 -18.73 -32.26
C ARG A 262 -0.34 -18.74 -31.41
N ALA A 263 -0.65 -17.62 -30.75
CA ALA A 263 -1.87 -17.45 -29.98
C ALA A 263 -3.11 -17.45 -30.86
N ILE A 264 -3.08 -16.75 -32.00
CA ILE A 264 -4.17 -16.70 -32.99
C ILE A 264 -4.40 -18.09 -33.61
N ASP A 265 -3.37 -18.79 -34.04
CA ASP A 265 -3.51 -20.13 -34.62
C ASP A 265 -4.14 -21.09 -33.61
N ARG A 266 -3.71 -21.05 -32.36
CA ARG A 266 -4.24 -21.93 -31.33
C ARG A 266 -5.66 -21.55 -30.92
N ARG A 267 -6.01 -20.25 -30.84
CA ARG A 267 -7.38 -19.76 -30.67
C ARG A 267 -8.29 -20.26 -31.80
N ASN A 268 -7.86 -20.17 -33.05
CA ASN A 268 -8.61 -20.64 -34.20
C ASN A 268 -8.84 -22.14 -34.17
N TYR A 269 -7.86 -22.93 -33.67
CA TYR A 269 -8.05 -24.34 -33.38
C TYR A 269 -9.16 -24.56 -32.34
N ALA A 270 -9.18 -23.79 -31.23
CA ALA A 270 -10.23 -23.90 -30.22
C ALA A 270 -11.61 -23.57 -30.78
N ILE A 271 -11.74 -22.51 -31.59
CA ILE A 271 -12.96 -22.12 -32.27
C ILE A 271 -13.45 -23.29 -33.21
N GLY A 272 -12.51 -23.94 -33.94
CA GLY A 272 -12.80 -25.10 -34.73
C GLY A 272 -13.38 -26.26 -33.92
N ARG A 273 -12.81 -26.53 -32.74
CA ARG A 273 -13.31 -27.58 -31.83
C ARG A 273 -14.69 -27.26 -31.26
N MET A 274 -14.98 -25.99 -30.96
CA MET A 274 -16.31 -25.56 -30.52
C MET A 274 -17.36 -25.76 -31.65
N LEU A 275 -17.00 -25.43 -32.88
CA LEU A 275 -17.87 -25.63 -34.04
C LEU A 275 -18.12 -27.13 -34.30
N GLU A 276 -17.09 -27.98 -34.29
CA GLU A 276 -17.21 -29.43 -34.48
C GLU A 276 -18.13 -30.08 -33.43
N ARG A 277 -18.22 -29.52 -32.22
CA ARG A 277 -19.09 -30.01 -31.17
C ARG A 277 -20.49 -29.37 -31.16
N GLY A 278 -20.76 -28.45 -32.07
CA GLY A 278 -22.05 -27.78 -32.16
C GLY A 278 -22.30 -26.75 -31.05
N TYR A 279 -21.25 -26.32 -30.33
CA TYR A 279 -21.35 -25.33 -29.28
C TYR A 279 -21.51 -23.90 -29.81
N ILE A 280 -21.09 -23.67 -31.05
CA ILE A 280 -21.26 -22.41 -31.77
C ILE A 280 -21.68 -22.69 -33.21
N THR A 281 -22.35 -21.72 -33.84
CA THR A 281 -22.73 -21.76 -35.23
C THR A 281 -21.55 -21.45 -36.18
N ALA A 282 -21.65 -21.77 -37.45
CA ALA A 282 -20.64 -21.44 -38.44
C ALA A 282 -20.42 -19.93 -38.56
N ALA A 283 -21.49 -19.12 -38.46
CA ALA A 283 -21.38 -17.67 -38.49
C ALA A 283 -20.62 -17.12 -37.29
N GLN A 284 -20.90 -17.61 -36.06
CA GLN A 284 -20.15 -17.24 -34.86
C GLN A 284 -18.69 -17.66 -34.94
N ALA A 285 -18.39 -18.81 -35.53
CA ALA A 285 -17.02 -19.27 -35.72
C ALA A 285 -16.23 -18.35 -36.68
N GLU A 286 -16.84 -17.87 -37.72
CA GLU A 286 -16.24 -16.97 -38.71
C GLU A 286 -16.00 -15.59 -38.13
N GLU A 287 -17.00 -15.03 -37.43
CA GLU A 287 -16.86 -13.77 -36.67
C GLU A 287 -15.73 -13.85 -35.63
N ALA A 288 -15.69 -14.94 -34.83
CA ALA A 288 -14.69 -15.12 -33.81
C ALA A 288 -13.25 -15.27 -34.37
N ARG A 289 -13.09 -15.85 -35.55
CA ARG A 289 -11.81 -15.95 -36.25
C ARG A 289 -11.36 -14.61 -36.84
N ALA A 290 -12.29 -13.81 -37.34
CA ALA A 290 -12.03 -12.48 -37.90
C ALA A 290 -11.74 -11.43 -36.80
N ALA A 291 -12.21 -11.66 -35.59
CA ALA A 291 -12.01 -10.74 -34.48
C ALA A 291 -10.52 -10.55 -34.13
N ASP A 292 -10.12 -9.30 -33.95
CA ASP A 292 -8.77 -8.97 -33.46
C ASP A 292 -8.58 -9.47 -32.03
N LEU A 293 -7.36 -9.92 -31.72
CA LEU A 293 -7.01 -10.42 -30.39
C LEU A 293 -6.03 -9.47 -29.73
N THR A 294 -6.55 -8.66 -28.81
CA THR A 294 -5.78 -7.71 -27.98
C THR A 294 -6.01 -8.00 -26.51
N THR A 295 -5.02 -7.73 -25.69
CA THR A 295 -5.12 -7.87 -24.22
C THR A 295 -4.82 -6.54 -23.55
N THR A 296 -5.52 -6.27 -22.45
CA THR A 296 -5.28 -5.15 -21.54
C THR A 296 -4.57 -5.62 -20.27
N ASN A 297 -4.01 -4.70 -19.51
CA ASN A 297 -3.47 -5.03 -18.19
C ASN A 297 -4.15 -4.15 -17.13
N ARG A 298 -5.17 -4.68 -16.48
CA ARG A 298 -6.00 -3.97 -15.52
C ARG A 298 -5.24 -3.45 -14.30
N LEU A 299 -4.25 -4.21 -13.79
CA LEU A 299 -3.55 -3.90 -12.54
C LEU A 299 -2.41 -2.89 -12.69
N SER A 300 -2.27 -2.27 -13.87
CA SER A 300 -1.22 -1.27 -14.17
C SER A 300 -1.72 0.17 -14.16
N GLY A 301 -2.97 0.43 -13.80
CA GLY A 301 -3.55 1.78 -13.80
C GLY A 301 -2.95 2.69 -12.73
N ASP A 302 -2.93 4.01 -13.00
CA ASP A 302 -2.41 5.04 -12.09
C ASP A 302 -3.01 4.97 -10.68
N GLN A 303 -4.27 4.55 -10.56
CA GLN A 303 -4.97 4.40 -9.30
C GLN A 303 -4.36 3.31 -8.39
N PHE A 304 -3.92 2.19 -8.95
CA PHE A 304 -3.27 1.11 -8.19
C PHE A 304 -1.90 1.55 -7.69
N ILE A 305 -1.13 2.22 -8.56
CA ILE A 305 0.19 2.75 -8.21
C ILE A 305 0.07 3.84 -7.15
N ALA A 306 -0.90 4.76 -7.30
CA ALA A 306 -1.13 5.83 -6.35
C ALA A 306 -1.59 5.31 -4.98
N ALA A 307 -2.38 4.22 -4.93
CA ALA A 307 -2.89 3.64 -3.70
C ALA A 307 -1.92 2.70 -2.98
N SER A 308 -0.75 2.41 -3.55
CA SER A 308 0.15 1.34 -3.07
C SER A 308 0.52 1.43 -1.60
N HIS A 309 0.85 2.62 -1.07
CA HIS A 309 1.17 2.81 0.35
C HIS A 309 -0.05 2.64 1.26
N PHE A 310 -1.22 3.09 0.81
CA PHE A 310 -2.47 2.91 1.53
C PHE A 310 -2.86 1.44 1.63
N VAL A 311 -2.76 0.74 0.53
CA VAL A 311 -3.02 -0.70 0.42
C VAL A 311 -2.07 -1.51 1.29
N GLU A 312 -0.79 -1.14 1.33
CA GLU A 312 0.21 -1.80 2.18
C GLU A 312 -0.11 -1.62 3.68
N GLU A 313 -0.65 -0.46 4.08
CA GLU A 313 -1.12 -0.26 5.43
C GLU A 313 -2.31 -1.17 5.78
N ILE A 314 -3.28 -1.29 4.86
CA ILE A 314 -4.40 -2.23 5.01
C ILE A 314 -3.89 -3.66 5.12
N ARG A 315 -2.93 -4.06 4.25
CA ARG A 315 -2.34 -5.39 4.27
C ARG A 315 -1.78 -5.73 5.64
N ARG A 316 -0.96 -4.82 6.21
CA ARG A 316 -0.35 -5.02 7.53
C ARG A 316 -1.39 -5.15 8.64
N GLN A 317 -2.41 -4.28 8.64
CA GLN A 317 -3.47 -4.34 9.66
C GLN A 317 -4.28 -5.63 9.57
N VAL A 318 -4.68 -6.04 8.36
CA VAL A 318 -5.48 -7.28 8.18
C VAL A 318 -4.64 -8.52 8.46
N GLU A 319 -3.37 -8.54 8.04
CA GLU A 319 -2.47 -9.66 8.32
C GLU A 319 -2.22 -9.83 9.82
N ASN A 320 -2.00 -8.73 10.55
CA ASN A 320 -1.83 -8.77 12.00
C ASN A 320 -3.07 -9.26 12.73
N GLN A 321 -4.26 -8.88 12.28
CA GLN A 321 -5.52 -9.19 12.96
C GLN A 321 -6.09 -10.57 12.58
N TYR A 322 -5.97 -11.00 11.32
CA TYR A 322 -6.62 -12.19 10.77
C TYR A 322 -5.62 -13.24 10.26
N GLY A 323 -4.34 -12.92 10.19
CA GLY A 323 -3.29 -13.78 9.66
C GLY A 323 -3.17 -13.74 8.13
N ALA A 324 -2.01 -14.18 7.63
CA ALA A 324 -1.67 -14.17 6.21
C ALA A 324 -2.59 -15.09 5.37
N ASP A 325 -2.98 -16.25 5.91
CA ASP A 325 -3.86 -17.18 5.19
C ASP A 325 -5.25 -16.61 4.96
N ALA A 326 -5.84 -15.93 5.95
CA ALA A 326 -7.12 -15.26 5.79
C ALA A 326 -7.05 -14.13 4.75
N LEU A 327 -5.95 -13.37 4.75
CA LEU A 327 -5.72 -12.30 3.79
C LEU A 327 -5.52 -12.83 2.37
N LEU A 328 -4.69 -13.86 2.19
CA LEU A 328 -4.27 -14.32 0.86
C LEU A 328 -5.22 -15.33 0.23
N ARG A 329 -5.98 -16.08 1.06
CA ARG A 329 -6.79 -17.23 0.63
C ARG A 329 -8.23 -17.21 1.15
N GLY A 330 -8.53 -16.34 2.13
CA GLY A 330 -9.84 -16.31 2.80
C GLY A 330 -10.96 -15.61 2.04
N GLY A 331 -10.65 -14.89 0.95
CA GLY A 331 -11.65 -14.19 0.14
C GLY A 331 -12.31 -13.01 0.88
N LEU A 332 -11.54 -12.26 1.65
CA LEU A 332 -12.05 -11.10 2.37
C LEU A 332 -12.42 -9.97 1.40
N SER A 333 -13.58 -9.36 1.59
CA SER A 333 -13.96 -8.12 0.94
C SER A 333 -13.76 -6.96 1.91
N ILE A 334 -12.71 -6.15 1.65
CA ILE A 334 -12.28 -5.07 2.52
C ILE A 334 -12.72 -3.76 1.90
N ARG A 335 -13.62 -3.02 2.58
CA ARG A 335 -13.97 -1.66 2.21
C ARG A 335 -13.09 -0.70 3.01
N SER A 336 -12.23 0.02 2.30
CA SER A 336 -11.34 1.02 2.88
C SER A 336 -12.03 2.39 2.98
N THR A 337 -11.35 3.32 3.63
CA THR A 337 -11.76 4.72 3.70
C THR A 337 -11.22 5.56 2.55
N LEU A 338 -10.38 5.00 1.68
CA LEU A 338 -9.71 5.68 0.58
C LEU A 338 -10.71 6.33 -0.38
N ASP A 339 -10.47 7.57 -0.71
CA ASP A 339 -11.12 8.30 -1.81
C ASP A 339 -10.18 8.30 -3.01
N THR A 340 -10.63 7.74 -4.15
CA THR A 340 -9.77 7.55 -5.33
C THR A 340 -9.32 8.87 -5.95
N ARG A 341 -10.17 9.90 -5.95
CA ARG A 341 -9.85 11.23 -6.48
C ARG A 341 -8.79 11.92 -5.62
N LEU A 342 -8.97 11.90 -4.30
CA LEU A 342 -8.02 12.48 -3.35
C LEU A 342 -6.69 11.72 -3.33
N GLN A 343 -6.73 10.40 -3.43
CA GLN A 343 -5.51 9.58 -3.48
C GLN A 343 -4.64 9.89 -4.71
N LEU A 344 -5.27 10.00 -5.89
CA LEU A 344 -4.58 10.40 -7.12
C LEU A 344 -4.01 11.82 -7.01
N ALA A 345 -4.79 12.76 -6.45
CA ALA A 345 -4.33 14.13 -6.22
C ALA A 345 -3.14 14.17 -5.26
N ALA A 346 -3.18 13.40 -4.16
CA ALA A 346 -2.11 13.29 -3.18
C ALA A 346 -0.82 12.76 -3.79
N ALA A 347 -0.89 11.67 -4.57
CA ALA A 347 0.26 11.11 -5.25
C ALA A 347 0.88 12.09 -6.26
N ARG A 348 0.05 12.80 -7.03
CA ARG A 348 0.52 13.80 -8.01
C ARG A 348 1.17 15.00 -7.34
N ALA A 349 0.51 15.55 -6.32
CA ALA A 349 1.01 16.72 -5.60
C ALA A 349 2.35 16.43 -4.91
N LEU A 350 2.44 15.30 -4.21
CA LEU A 350 3.68 14.90 -3.54
C LEU A 350 4.80 14.69 -4.55
N ARG A 351 4.58 13.89 -5.60
CA ARG A 351 5.59 13.63 -6.63
C ARG A 351 6.06 14.91 -7.31
N SER A 352 5.13 15.77 -7.70
CA SER A 352 5.49 17.05 -8.33
C SER A 352 6.35 17.92 -7.41
N GLY A 353 5.98 18.04 -6.13
CA GLY A 353 6.75 18.85 -5.18
C GLY A 353 8.16 18.30 -4.90
N LEU A 354 8.31 16.96 -4.84
CA LEU A 354 9.61 16.32 -4.70
C LEU A 354 10.47 16.46 -5.97
N GLU A 355 9.87 16.36 -7.17
CA GLU A 355 10.54 16.62 -8.44
C GLU A 355 10.97 18.10 -8.57
N ASP A 356 10.14 19.04 -8.10
CA ASP A 356 10.47 20.47 -8.11
C ASP A 356 11.65 20.78 -7.17
N TYR A 357 11.69 20.16 -5.97
CA TYR A 357 12.84 20.24 -5.09
C TYR A 357 14.10 19.71 -5.78
N ASP A 358 14.03 18.49 -6.32
CA ASP A 358 15.14 17.80 -6.96
C ASP A 358 15.69 18.58 -8.17
N ARG A 359 14.77 19.18 -8.94
CA ARG A 359 15.12 20.05 -10.06
C ARG A 359 15.89 21.30 -9.62
N ARG A 360 15.54 21.92 -8.50
CA ARG A 360 16.28 23.07 -7.95
C ARG A 360 17.69 22.70 -7.52
N HIS A 361 17.92 21.45 -7.11
CA HIS A 361 19.21 20.94 -6.66
C HIS A 361 20.11 20.43 -7.81
N GLY A 362 19.60 20.36 -9.04
CA GLY A 362 20.37 20.11 -10.23
C GLY A 362 20.23 18.72 -10.82
N TRP A 363 20.63 18.62 -12.05
CA TRP A 363 20.69 17.38 -12.79
C TRP A 363 21.91 16.53 -12.34
N ARG A 364 21.71 15.22 -12.13
CA ARG A 364 22.74 14.28 -11.64
C ARG A 364 23.36 13.39 -12.72
N GLY A 365 23.03 13.63 -14.00
CA GLY A 365 23.59 12.90 -15.11
C GLY A 365 22.68 11.81 -15.70
N PRO A 366 23.09 11.22 -16.82
CA PRO A 366 22.37 10.14 -17.48
C PRO A 366 22.45 8.83 -16.67
N LEU A 367 21.52 7.91 -16.95
CA LEU A 367 21.51 6.56 -16.35
C LEU A 367 22.66 5.67 -16.81
N GLY A 368 23.19 5.97 -18.00
CA GLY A 368 24.24 5.23 -18.68
C GLY A 368 24.40 5.69 -20.12
N ALA A 369 25.12 4.91 -20.90
CA ALA A 369 25.34 5.18 -22.33
C ALA A 369 25.09 3.92 -23.17
N GLY A 370 24.62 4.12 -24.40
CA GLY A 370 24.41 3.08 -25.42
C GLY A 370 24.85 3.53 -26.79
N ASP A 371 24.74 2.62 -27.78
CA ASP A 371 25.10 2.90 -29.18
C ASP A 371 23.83 3.41 -29.93
N PRO A 372 23.82 4.70 -30.34
CA PRO A 372 22.68 5.27 -31.07
C PRO A 372 22.58 4.77 -32.53
N SER A 373 23.54 4.00 -33.03
CA SER A 373 23.50 3.37 -34.37
C SER A 373 22.97 1.93 -34.37
N GLY A 374 22.80 1.34 -33.17
CA GLY A 374 22.25 0.01 -32.96
C GLY A 374 20.72 0.00 -32.78
N ASP A 375 20.19 -1.16 -32.35
CA ASP A 375 18.80 -1.32 -31.98
C ASP A 375 18.53 -0.62 -30.63
N ILE A 376 18.01 0.60 -30.68
CA ILE A 376 17.76 1.44 -29.50
C ILE A 376 16.70 0.82 -28.56
N PRO A 377 15.53 0.36 -29.03
CA PRO A 377 14.55 -0.32 -28.17
C PRO A 377 15.12 -1.52 -27.42
N ALA A 378 15.93 -2.36 -28.07
CA ALA A 378 16.56 -3.50 -27.42
C ALA A 378 17.53 -3.08 -26.32
N GLN A 379 18.40 -2.09 -26.58
CA GLN A 379 19.34 -1.56 -25.57
C GLN A 379 18.60 -0.90 -24.38
N LEU A 380 17.53 -0.14 -24.65
CA LEU A 380 16.73 0.47 -23.60
C LEU A 380 15.94 -0.57 -22.77
N ALA A 381 15.62 -1.73 -23.34
CA ALA A 381 14.99 -2.82 -22.61
C ALA A 381 15.90 -3.37 -21.48
N GLU A 382 17.21 -3.29 -21.64
CA GLU A 382 18.20 -3.72 -20.64
C GLU A 382 18.42 -2.66 -19.54
N ALA A 383 18.15 -1.39 -19.83
CA ALA A 383 18.31 -0.32 -18.85
C ALA A 383 17.24 -0.43 -17.72
N GLN A 384 17.61 0.06 -16.54
CA GLN A 384 16.70 0.04 -15.39
C GLN A 384 15.40 0.81 -15.68
N ARG A 385 14.25 0.19 -15.42
CA ARG A 385 12.96 0.87 -15.47
C ARG A 385 12.79 1.82 -14.29
N ALA A 386 12.06 2.92 -14.52
CA ALA A 386 11.61 3.78 -13.44
C ALA A 386 10.49 3.06 -12.66
N PRO A 387 10.73 2.63 -11.42
CA PRO A 387 9.79 1.78 -10.70
C PRO A 387 8.50 2.53 -10.35
N GLY A 388 7.35 1.94 -10.70
CA GLY A 388 6.03 2.44 -10.29
C GLY A 388 5.65 3.83 -10.83
N LEU A 389 6.26 4.27 -11.96
CA LEU A 389 6.02 5.59 -12.55
C LEU A 389 5.39 5.45 -13.93
N SER A 390 4.07 5.65 -13.99
CA SER A 390 3.35 5.68 -15.26
C SER A 390 3.74 6.92 -16.08
N GLY A 391 3.79 6.73 -17.40
CA GLY A 391 4.10 7.81 -18.35
C GLY A 391 5.58 8.17 -18.46
N TRP A 392 6.48 7.56 -17.66
CA TRP A 392 7.91 7.68 -17.87
C TRP A 392 8.41 6.59 -18.81
N VAL A 393 9.26 7.00 -19.76
CA VAL A 393 9.92 6.12 -20.72
C VAL A 393 11.44 6.23 -20.56
N ARG A 394 12.13 5.16 -20.90
CA ARG A 394 13.58 5.22 -21.10
C ARG A 394 13.82 5.74 -22.49
N ALA A 395 14.74 6.67 -22.65
CA ALA A 395 15.07 7.27 -23.93
C ALA A 395 16.57 7.42 -24.10
N MET A 396 17.04 7.32 -25.33
CA MET A 396 18.44 7.52 -25.71
C MET A 396 18.58 8.83 -26.49
N VAL A 397 19.62 9.61 -26.16
CA VAL A 397 20.01 10.79 -26.92
C VAL A 397 20.58 10.37 -28.25
N THR A 398 19.87 10.61 -29.34
CA THR A 398 20.33 10.24 -30.70
C THR A 398 21.10 11.37 -31.38
N ARG A 399 20.79 12.62 -31.03
CA ARG A 399 21.45 13.82 -31.62
C ARG A 399 21.52 14.97 -30.63
N VAL A 400 22.65 15.63 -30.58
CA VAL A 400 22.84 16.92 -29.91
C VAL A 400 23.43 17.88 -30.98
N ALA A 401 22.67 18.88 -31.41
CA ALA A 401 23.12 19.85 -32.41
C ALA A 401 22.38 21.18 -32.24
N ASN A 402 23.10 22.31 -32.43
CA ASN A 402 22.55 23.67 -32.41
C ASN A 402 21.68 23.97 -31.19
N GLY A 403 22.07 23.49 -30.00
CA GLY A 403 21.32 23.67 -28.75
C GLY A 403 20.06 22.81 -28.62
N ALA A 404 19.75 21.94 -29.58
CA ALA A 404 18.63 21.02 -29.54
C ALA A 404 19.11 19.59 -29.30
N THR A 405 18.45 18.89 -28.40
CA THR A 405 18.66 17.48 -28.07
C THR A 405 17.49 16.65 -28.59
N THR A 406 17.76 15.61 -29.33
CA THR A 406 16.75 14.66 -29.84
C THR A 406 16.88 13.34 -29.10
N LEU A 407 15.75 12.80 -28.67
CA LEU A 407 15.63 11.51 -27.95
C LEU A 407 14.85 10.51 -28.80
N THR A 408 15.21 9.25 -28.68
CA THR A 408 14.41 8.11 -29.15
C THR A 408 14.09 7.24 -27.96
N ASP A 409 12.81 6.93 -27.73
CA ASP A 409 12.36 6.14 -26.58
C ASP A 409 12.34 4.62 -26.85
N GLU A 410 12.00 3.87 -25.82
CA GLU A 410 11.92 2.38 -25.84
C GLU A 410 10.85 1.82 -26.79
N ASN A 411 9.95 2.66 -27.30
CA ASN A 411 8.95 2.29 -28.32
C ASN A 411 9.42 2.67 -29.73
N GLY A 412 10.64 3.22 -29.88
CA GLY A 412 11.18 3.69 -31.14
C GLY A 412 10.70 5.10 -31.57
N GLU A 413 9.93 5.76 -30.73
CA GLU A 413 9.40 7.09 -30.99
C GLU A 413 10.45 8.17 -30.77
N THR A 414 10.59 9.08 -31.72
CA THR A 414 11.61 10.12 -31.72
C THR A 414 10.98 11.50 -31.49
N GLY A 415 11.60 12.34 -30.67
CA GLY A 415 11.16 13.71 -30.40
C GLY A 415 12.26 14.59 -29.82
N ARG A 416 11.95 15.90 -29.70
CA ARG A 416 12.90 16.88 -29.16
C ARG A 416 12.71 17.02 -27.65
N LEU A 417 13.83 17.13 -26.94
CA LEU A 417 13.85 17.52 -25.55
C LEU A 417 13.40 18.97 -25.39
N ASN A 418 12.59 19.27 -24.38
CA ASN A 418 12.22 20.62 -24.02
C ASN A 418 13.47 21.49 -23.77
N ALA A 419 13.42 22.75 -24.17
CA ALA A 419 14.57 23.65 -24.09
C ALA A 419 15.03 23.91 -22.64
N ASP A 420 14.10 24.08 -21.71
CA ASP A 420 14.42 24.28 -20.28
C ASP A 420 15.11 23.06 -19.67
N ASP A 421 14.72 21.85 -20.11
CA ASP A 421 15.33 20.60 -19.64
C ASP A 421 16.73 20.38 -20.27
N ALA A 422 16.91 20.76 -21.52
CA ALA A 422 18.22 20.77 -22.16
C ALA A 422 19.18 21.76 -21.45
N GLN A 423 18.68 22.95 -21.08
CA GLN A 423 19.43 23.92 -20.31
C GLN A 423 19.77 23.44 -18.91
N TRP A 424 18.84 22.76 -18.23
CA TRP A 424 19.05 22.17 -16.91
C TRP A 424 20.20 21.16 -16.92
N ALA A 425 20.21 20.23 -17.89
CA ALA A 425 21.31 19.28 -18.07
C ALA A 425 22.63 19.98 -18.46
N ALA A 426 22.57 21.03 -19.32
CA ALA A 426 23.74 21.80 -19.72
C ALA A 426 24.37 22.58 -18.54
N GLN A 427 23.58 23.04 -17.58
CA GLN A 427 24.10 23.69 -16.36
C GLN A 427 24.91 22.69 -15.51
N ALA A 428 24.45 21.46 -15.36
CA ALA A 428 25.21 20.42 -14.67
C ALA A 428 26.50 20.08 -15.41
N ALA A 429 26.48 20.00 -16.75
CA ALA A 429 27.65 19.74 -17.58
C ALA A 429 28.75 20.80 -17.48
N ARG A 430 28.41 22.04 -17.03
CA ARG A 430 29.41 23.09 -16.74
C ARG A 430 30.20 22.81 -15.45
N ARG A 431 29.60 22.07 -14.52
CA ARG A 431 30.26 21.69 -13.27
C ARG A 431 31.07 20.41 -13.44
N ASP A 432 30.46 19.45 -14.14
CA ASP A 432 31.08 18.17 -14.50
C ASP A 432 30.58 17.74 -15.88
N ARG A 433 31.52 17.55 -16.82
CA ARG A 433 31.22 17.22 -18.21
C ARG A 433 30.51 15.86 -18.36
N GLU A 434 30.72 14.93 -17.44
CA GLU A 434 30.09 13.61 -17.45
C GLU A 434 28.60 13.67 -17.15
N LEU A 435 28.13 14.71 -16.45
CA LEU A 435 26.72 14.94 -16.19
C LEU A 435 25.95 15.47 -17.42
N GLY A 436 26.65 15.87 -18.47
CA GLY A 436 26.04 16.41 -19.69
C GLY A 436 25.35 15.36 -20.53
N LEU A 437 24.33 15.79 -21.30
CA LEU A 437 23.71 14.94 -22.30
C LEU A 437 24.61 14.85 -23.54
N GLN A 438 25.03 13.65 -23.86
CA GLN A 438 25.85 13.35 -25.05
C GLN A 438 25.09 12.37 -25.95
N ARG A 439 25.50 12.24 -27.23
CA ARG A 439 24.95 11.22 -28.10
C ARG A 439 25.20 9.85 -27.48
N GLY A 440 24.16 9.03 -27.33
CA GLY A 440 24.18 7.74 -26.66
C GLY A 440 23.78 7.80 -25.18
N SER A 441 23.65 8.97 -24.53
CA SER A 441 23.19 9.05 -23.16
C SER A 441 21.79 8.44 -23.01
N ILE A 442 21.59 7.56 -22.02
CA ILE A 442 20.31 6.97 -21.65
C ILE A 442 19.72 7.77 -20.48
N VAL A 443 18.47 8.16 -20.59
CA VAL A 443 17.78 8.99 -19.60
C VAL A 443 16.34 8.52 -19.37
N TYR A 444 15.75 8.92 -18.23
CA TYR A 444 14.30 8.92 -18.10
C TYR A 444 13.72 10.16 -18.77
N ALA A 445 12.62 9.96 -19.48
CA ALA A 445 11.89 11.05 -20.12
C ALA A 445 10.37 10.81 -19.99
N MET A 446 9.61 11.88 -20.12
CA MET A 446 8.16 11.84 -20.24
C MET A 446 7.77 12.45 -21.59
N ARG A 447 6.95 11.71 -22.37
CA ARG A 447 6.48 12.20 -23.66
C ARG A 447 5.39 13.26 -23.46
N LEU A 448 5.50 14.33 -24.21
CA LEU A 448 4.54 15.42 -24.20
C LEU A 448 3.51 15.23 -25.33
N ALA A 449 2.34 15.86 -25.19
CA ALA A 449 1.26 15.79 -26.18
C ALA A 449 1.67 16.33 -27.58
N ASN A 450 2.67 17.22 -27.64
CA ASN A 450 3.23 17.75 -28.89
C ASN A 450 4.32 16.85 -29.53
N GLY A 451 4.52 15.62 -29.02
CA GLY A 451 5.53 14.68 -29.47
C GLY A 451 6.96 14.97 -28.97
N GLY A 452 7.15 16.01 -28.17
CA GLY A 452 8.43 16.29 -27.50
C GLY A 452 8.61 15.49 -26.23
N TYR A 453 9.77 15.69 -25.57
CA TYR A 453 10.11 15.04 -24.32
C TYR A 453 10.44 16.02 -23.22
N ARG A 454 10.09 15.66 -22.00
CA ARG A 454 10.54 16.26 -20.76
C ARG A 454 11.56 15.35 -20.08
N LEU A 455 12.70 15.90 -19.67
CA LEU A 455 13.73 15.15 -18.94
C LEU A 455 13.23 14.87 -17.53
N LYS A 456 13.44 13.65 -17.08
CA LYS A 456 13.04 13.20 -15.76
C LYS A 456 14.23 12.61 -15.00
N GLN A 457 14.19 12.76 -13.69
CA GLN A 457 15.16 12.23 -12.76
C GLN A 457 14.40 11.78 -11.51
N ILE A 458 14.76 10.63 -10.97
CA ILE A 458 14.15 10.13 -9.74
C ILE A 458 14.69 10.96 -8.57
N PRO A 459 13.83 11.63 -7.77
CA PRO A 459 14.29 12.41 -6.63
C PRO A 459 14.99 11.56 -5.58
N GLU A 460 16.07 12.09 -4.99
CA GLU A 460 16.69 11.50 -3.79
C GLU A 460 15.89 11.82 -2.53
N ILE A 461 15.30 13.02 -2.49
CA ILE A 461 14.42 13.41 -1.40
C ILE A 461 13.16 12.55 -1.39
N GLN A 462 12.68 12.25 -0.21
CA GLN A 462 11.44 11.51 0.02
C GLN A 462 10.40 12.43 0.67
N GLY A 463 9.17 11.94 0.75
CA GLY A 463 8.10 12.68 1.38
C GLY A 463 6.91 11.78 1.72
N ALA A 464 5.97 12.34 2.45
CA ALA A 464 4.70 11.70 2.74
C ALA A 464 3.56 12.73 2.77
N LEU A 465 2.36 12.28 2.44
CA LEU A 465 1.13 13.06 2.55
C LEU A 465 0.03 12.19 3.14
N VAL A 466 -0.70 12.74 4.11
CA VAL A 466 -1.90 12.14 4.72
C VAL A 466 -3.03 13.15 4.62
N ALA A 467 -4.19 12.74 4.13
CA ALA A 467 -5.42 13.51 4.16
C ALA A 467 -6.49 12.75 4.93
N MET A 468 -7.12 13.41 5.91
CA MET A 468 -8.04 12.78 6.87
C MET A 468 -9.26 13.66 7.11
N ASP A 469 -10.42 13.03 7.25
CA ASP A 469 -11.63 13.66 7.77
C ASP A 469 -11.47 13.90 9.28
N PRO A 470 -11.44 15.15 9.77
CA PRO A 470 -11.24 15.46 11.19
C PRO A 470 -12.40 15.05 12.08
N HIS A 471 -13.57 14.81 11.52
CA HIS A 471 -14.78 14.46 12.27
C HIS A 471 -14.93 12.97 12.54
N THR A 472 -14.37 12.14 11.68
CA THR A 472 -14.50 10.67 11.76
C THR A 472 -13.15 9.95 11.94
N GLY A 473 -12.03 10.60 11.66
CA GLY A 473 -10.71 9.99 11.63
C GLY A 473 -10.44 9.15 10.36
N ARG A 474 -11.38 9.12 9.40
CA ARG A 474 -11.18 8.38 8.15
C ARG A 474 -10.03 8.97 7.34
N VAL A 475 -9.02 8.16 7.07
CA VAL A 475 -7.92 8.53 6.18
C VAL A 475 -8.42 8.39 4.75
N LEU A 476 -8.51 9.49 4.03
CA LEU A 476 -9.07 9.55 2.67
C LEU A 476 -7.99 9.39 1.60
N ALA A 477 -6.77 9.83 1.93
CA ALA A 477 -5.59 9.61 1.07
C ALA A 477 -4.33 9.46 1.93
N MET A 478 -3.42 8.60 1.49
CA MET A 478 -2.13 8.38 2.14
C MET A 478 -1.08 7.99 1.13
N VAL A 479 0.01 8.74 1.08
CA VAL A 479 1.18 8.47 0.25
C VAL A 479 2.40 8.51 1.15
N GLY A 480 3.16 7.43 1.21
CA GLY A 480 4.30 7.28 2.12
C GLY A 480 5.66 7.33 1.45
N GLY A 481 5.76 7.83 0.21
CA GLY A 481 7.00 7.96 -0.55
C GLY A 481 6.79 8.34 -1.99
N TYR A 482 7.88 8.60 -2.71
CA TYR A 482 7.83 8.89 -4.14
C TYR A 482 7.27 7.71 -4.95
N SER A 483 7.73 6.49 -4.64
CA SER A 483 7.13 5.24 -5.08
C SER A 483 7.32 4.14 -4.04
N LEU A 484 6.41 3.15 -3.97
CA LEU A 484 6.52 2.04 -3.02
C LEU A 484 7.71 1.12 -3.34
N GLU A 485 7.99 0.88 -4.61
CA GLU A 485 9.09 0.02 -5.05
C GLU A 485 10.45 0.59 -4.66
N GLN A 486 10.62 1.91 -4.73
CA GLN A 486 11.83 2.58 -4.25
C GLN A 486 11.94 2.59 -2.73
N SER A 487 10.81 2.59 -2.04
CA SER A 487 10.74 2.69 -0.58
C SER A 487 11.04 1.37 0.13
N THR A 488 11.33 0.27 -0.61
CA THR A 488 11.47 -1.07 -0.02
C THR A 488 10.30 -1.46 0.89
N GLY A 489 9.09 -0.97 0.57
CA GLY A 489 7.88 -1.18 1.36
C GLY A 489 7.67 -0.23 2.52
N LEU A 490 8.58 0.73 2.79
CA LEU A 490 8.45 1.70 3.88
C LEU A 490 7.34 2.73 3.60
N ASN A 491 6.36 2.79 4.48
CA ASN A 491 5.33 3.84 4.49
C ASN A 491 5.73 4.94 5.48
N ARG A 492 6.28 6.04 4.96
CA ARG A 492 6.79 7.14 5.80
C ARG A 492 5.70 7.89 6.52
N ALA A 493 4.46 7.80 6.05
CA ALA A 493 3.33 8.44 6.73
C ALA A 493 3.05 7.84 8.12
N THR A 494 3.28 6.52 8.29
CA THR A 494 2.93 5.78 9.51
C THR A 494 4.15 5.20 10.24
N GLN A 495 5.30 5.04 9.57
CA GLN A 495 6.45 4.32 10.11
C GLN A 495 7.67 5.20 10.36
N ALA A 496 7.83 6.32 9.63
CA ALA A 496 8.97 7.18 9.82
C ALA A 496 8.80 8.06 11.06
N GLN A 497 9.67 7.89 12.03
CA GLN A 497 9.78 8.75 13.21
C GLN A 497 10.64 9.95 12.86
N ARG A 498 10.08 11.16 12.91
CA ARG A 498 10.74 12.41 12.50
C ARG A 498 10.41 13.54 13.46
N GLN A 499 11.32 14.47 13.60
CA GLN A 499 11.10 15.65 14.41
C GLN A 499 10.12 16.60 13.71
N PRO A 500 8.97 16.93 14.33
CA PRO A 500 7.98 17.84 13.74
C PRO A 500 8.43 19.30 13.68
N GLY A 501 9.47 19.67 14.42
CA GLY A 501 9.94 21.04 14.52
C GLY A 501 8.81 22.01 14.92
N SER A 502 8.79 23.17 14.32
CA SER A 502 7.79 24.21 14.63
C SER A 502 6.33 23.82 14.36
N SER A 503 6.04 22.68 13.70
CA SER A 503 4.65 22.19 13.58
C SER A 503 4.10 21.68 14.92
N PHE A 504 4.95 21.46 15.94
CA PHE A 504 4.51 21.13 17.29
C PHE A 504 4.02 22.36 18.10
N LYS A 505 4.37 23.58 17.71
CA LYS A 505 4.02 24.81 18.46
C LYS A 505 2.52 24.97 18.76
N PRO A 506 1.56 24.68 17.86
CA PRO A 506 0.14 24.75 18.21
C PRO A 506 -0.25 23.95 19.45
N ILE A 507 0.44 22.85 19.72
CA ILE A 507 0.21 22.01 20.92
C ILE A 507 0.68 22.75 22.16
N VAL A 508 1.84 23.39 22.13
CA VAL A 508 2.37 24.21 23.22
C VAL A 508 1.45 25.41 23.49
N TYR A 509 0.96 26.05 22.42
CA TYR A 509 0.08 27.19 22.53
C TYR A 509 -1.32 26.80 23.04
N ALA A 510 -1.80 25.61 22.68
CA ALA A 510 -3.05 25.07 23.24
C ALA A 510 -2.90 24.84 24.76
N ALA A 511 -1.78 24.27 25.19
CA ALA A 511 -1.47 24.13 26.61
C ALA A 511 -1.43 25.52 27.32
N ALA A 512 -0.84 26.53 26.69
CA ALA A 512 -0.78 27.88 27.22
C ALA A 512 -2.16 28.55 27.36
N LEU A 513 -3.03 28.35 26.37
CA LEU A 513 -4.40 28.87 26.41
C LEU A 513 -5.24 28.18 27.51
N ASP A 514 -5.06 26.89 27.72
CA ASP A 514 -5.69 26.15 28.82
C ASP A 514 -5.11 26.56 30.19
N TYR A 515 -3.89 27.04 30.22
CA TYR A 515 -3.24 27.59 31.41
C TYR A 515 -3.71 29.02 31.76
N GLY A 516 -4.58 29.62 30.94
CA GLY A 516 -5.20 30.93 31.22
C GLY A 516 -4.65 32.08 30.35
N LEU A 517 -3.70 31.82 29.46
CA LEU A 517 -3.29 32.84 28.48
C LEU A 517 -4.39 33.04 27.43
N THR A 518 -4.34 34.21 26.79
CA THR A 518 -5.23 34.52 25.66
C THR A 518 -4.42 34.69 24.38
N PRO A 519 -5.00 34.58 23.19
CA PRO A 519 -4.30 34.89 21.95
C PRO A 519 -3.71 36.31 21.89
N ALA A 520 -4.26 37.23 22.68
CA ALA A 520 -3.83 38.63 22.80
C ALA A 520 -2.74 38.84 23.87
N THR A 521 -2.44 37.83 24.71
CA THR A 521 -1.41 37.96 25.76
C THR A 521 -0.07 38.30 25.14
N LEU A 522 0.59 39.34 25.69
CA LEU A 522 1.93 39.73 25.26
C LEU A 522 2.99 38.81 25.85
N ILE A 523 3.84 38.26 25.02
CA ILE A 523 5.01 37.47 25.38
C ILE A 523 6.25 38.22 24.89
N ASP A 524 7.28 38.29 25.71
CA ASP A 524 8.55 38.91 25.28
C ASP A 524 9.30 38.00 24.29
N ASP A 525 9.45 38.48 23.05
CA ASP A 525 10.33 37.87 22.03
C ASP A 525 11.75 38.42 22.21
N GLY A 526 12.38 38.02 23.29
CA GLY A 526 13.73 38.42 23.72
C GLY A 526 14.63 37.20 23.94
N PRO A 527 15.95 37.44 24.12
CA PRO A 527 16.91 36.37 24.44
C PRO A 527 16.50 35.64 25.72
N LEU A 528 16.66 34.32 25.68
CA LEU A 528 16.35 33.43 26.79
C LEU A 528 17.41 32.32 26.88
N ALA A 529 17.87 32.01 28.08
CA ALA A 529 18.76 30.89 28.36
C ALA A 529 18.12 30.06 29.48
N ILE A 530 17.85 28.79 29.19
CA ILE A 530 17.23 27.85 30.12
C ILE A 530 18.26 26.79 30.48
N GLU A 531 18.48 26.56 31.77
CA GLU A 531 19.34 25.45 32.20
C GLU A 531 18.71 24.11 31.87
N ALA A 532 19.44 23.27 31.11
CA ALA A 532 18.91 22.02 30.58
C ALA A 532 19.10 20.81 31.51
N GLY A 533 19.41 21.04 32.79
CA GLY A 533 19.58 20.00 33.82
C GLY A 533 20.83 19.14 33.70
N ASP A 534 21.60 19.27 32.63
CA ASP A 534 22.90 18.62 32.39
C ASP A 534 24.07 19.61 32.52
N GLY A 535 23.79 20.83 33.02
CA GLY A 535 24.74 21.92 33.17
C GLY A 535 24.98 22.72 31.89
N THR A 536 24.25 22.41 30.79
CA THR A 536 24.23 23.21 29.56
C THR A 536 23.07 24.20 29.57
N ASN A 537 23.24 25.33 28.87
CA ASN A 537 22.16 26.29 28.66
C ASN A 537 21.54 26.11 27.27
N TRP A 538 20.21 25.88 27.23
CA TRP A 538 19.46 25.90 26.01
C TRP A 538 18.98 27.32 25.68
N SER A 539 19.52 27.92 24.61
CA SER A 539 19.25 29.27 24.17
C SER A 539 18.72 29.30 22.75
N PRO A 540 17.40 29.11 22.57
CA PRO A 540 16.80 29.07 21.23
C PRO A 540 16.72 30.47 20.60
N GLU A 541 17.21 30.59 19.37
CA GLU A 541 17.10 31.78 18.54
C GLU A 541 15.95 31.70 17.54
N ASN A 542 15.41 32.85 17.12
CA ASN A 542 14.49 32.94 16.03
C ASN A 542 15.19 32.62 14.70
N TYR A 543 14.43 32.15 13.71
CA TYR A 543 14.97 31.86 12.36
C TYR A 543 15.66 33.08 11.71
N SER A 544 15.12 34.29 11.94
CA SER A 544 15.70 35.58 11.49
C SER A 544 16.96 35.97 12.26
N ARG A 545 17.31 35.29 13.37
CA ARG A 545 18.32 35.69 14.34
C ARG A 545 18.07 37.06 14.97
N GLU A 546 16.84 37.56 14.89
CA GLU A 546 16.40 38.84 15.46
C GLU A 546 15.34 38.62 16.53
N PHE A 547 15.27 39.53 17.49
CA PHE A 547 14.25 39.58 18.54
C PHE A 547 13.37 40.79 18.36
N TYR A 548 12.07 40.66 18.69
CA TYR A 548 11.07 41.68 18.37
C TYR A 548 10.37 42.29 19.57
N GLY A 549 10.80 41.88 20.81
CA GLY A 549 10.20 42.35 22.06
C GLY A 549 8.76 41.88 22.27
N PRO A 550 7.98 42.59 23.11
CA PRO A 550 6.61 42.20 23.44
C PRO A 550 5.75 42.00 22.19
N THR A 551 5.26 40.80 22.02
CA THR A 551 4.51 40.35 20.83
C THR A 551 3.33 39.48 21.28
N THR A 552 2.15 39.62 20.65
CA THR A 552 0.97 38.83 21.04
C THR A 552 1.21 37.31 20.76
N LEU A 553 0.62 36.46 21.62
CA LEU A 553 0.70 35.01 21.49
C LEU A 553 0.30 34.59 20.08
N ARG A 554 -0.78 35.17 19.51
CA ARG A 554 -1.18 34.95 18.12
C ARG A 554 -0.06 35.20 17.12
N ARG A 555 0.59 36.36 17.16
CA ARG A 555 1.68 36.67 16.24
C ARG A 555 2.90 35.77 16.42
N GLY A 556 3.16 35.35 17.65
CA GLY A 556 4.18 34.34 17.93
C GLY A 556 3.97 33.04 17.17
N LEU A 557 2.70 32.54 17.08
CA LEU A 557 2.34 31.37 16.31
C LEU A 557 2.39 31.64 14.80
N GLU A 558 1.80 32.76 14.36
CA GLU A 558 1.71 33.14 12.93
C GLU A 558 3.10 33.26 12.29
N LEU A 559 4.05 33.87 12.99
CA LEU A 559 5.42 34.10 12.55
C LEU A 559 6.39 33.01 13.02
N SER A 560 5.88 32.00 13.73
CA SER A 560 6.64 30.84 14.23
C SER A 560 7.85 31.20 15.11
N ARG A 561 7.71 32.20 16.05
CA ARG A 561 8.79 32.68 16.91
C ARG A 561 9.28 31.59 17.87
N ASN A 562 10.59 31.31 17.87
CA ASN A 562 11.18 30.30 18.75
C ASN A 562 11.36 30.80 20.18
N ALA A 563 11.91 32.01 20.36
CA ALA A 563 12.18 32.57 21.67
C ALA A 563 10.90 32.71 22.50
N MET A 564 9.81 33.21 21.90
CA MET A 564 8.50 33.29 22.56
C MET A 564 7.99 31.90 22.96
N THR A 565 8.07 30.92 22.06
CA THR A 565 7.61 29.55 22.35
C THR A 565 8.42 28.92 23.49
N ALA A 566 9.73 29.13 23.51
CA ALA A 566 10.60 28.66 24.60
C ALA A 566 10.26 29.32 25.92
N ARG A 567 9.95 30.62 25.94
CA ARG A 567 9.53 31.33 27.15
C ARG A 567 8.20 30.80 27.68
N VAL A 568 7.22 30.59 26.80
CA VAL A 568 5.94 29.93 27.14
C VAL A 568 6.19 28.54 27.71
N ALA A 569 7.09 27.77 27.10
CA ALA A 569 7.42 26.43 27.57
C ALA A 569 8.12 26.44 28.95
N TYR A 570 8.97 27.42 29.20
CA TYR A 570 9.63 27.60 30.51
C TYR A 570 8.63 27.82 31.66
N GLU A 571 7.64 28.65 31.42
CA GLU A 571 6.60 28.96 32.39
C GLU A 571 5.60 27.79 32.61
N LEU A 572 5.28 27.05 31.54
CA LEU A 572 4.41 25.90 31.64
C LEU A 572 5.06 24.69 32.30
N GLY A 573 6.38 24.54 32.15
CA GLY A 573 7.13 23.32 32.46
C GLY A 573 7.03 22.26 31.36
N PRO A 574 8.10 21.47 31.18
CA PRO A 574 8.16 20.46 30.10
C PRO A 574 7.19 19.29 30.29
N GLU A 575 6.80 18.99 31.54
CA GLU A 575 5.86 17.93 31.90
C GLU A 575 4.47 18.19 31.32
N ARG A 576 3.98 19.45 31.44
CA ARG A 576 2.66 19.83 30.91
C ARG A 576 2.64 19.78 29.38
N ILE A 577 3.74 20.18 28.74
CA ILE A 577 3.88 20.12 27.29
C ILE A 577 3.85 18.66 26.82
N LEU A 578 4.57 17.78 27.51
CA LEU A 578 4.59 16.36 27.20
C LEU A 578 3.23 15.71 27.45
N ASP A 579 2.56 16.02 28.58
CA ASP A 579 1.21 15.53 28.86
C ASP A 579 0.23 15.93 27.75
N TYR A 580 0.30 17.18 27.27
CA TYR A 580 -0.53 17.64 26.16
C TYR A 580 -0.23 16.89 24.87
N GLY A 581 1.04 16.63 24.58
CA GLY A 581 1.48 15.82 23.45
C GLY A 581 1.00 14.36 23.53
N ARG A 582 1.03 13.76 24.72
CA ARG A 582 0.49 12.41 24.98
C ARG A 582 -1.03 12.36 24.87
N ARG A 583 -1.72 13.35 25.44
CA ARG A 583 -3.17 13.50 25.37
C ARG A 583 -3.68 13.54 23.92
N LEU A 584 -2.90 14.10 23.00
CA LEU A 584 -3.20 14.15 21.58
C LEU A 584 -2.63 12.96 20.77
N GLY A 585 -2.03 11.97 21.42
CA GLY A 585 -1.45 10.79 20.79
C GLY A 585 -0.18 11.04 19.96
N ILE A 586 0.49 12.18 20.14
CA ILE A 586 1.71 12.53 19.42
C ILE A 586 2.90 11.75 19.97
N TYR A 587 3.02 11.70 21.31
CA TYR A 587 4.11 11.06 22.03
C TYR A 587 3.63 9.87 22.84
N ASP A 588 4.51 8.92 23.06
CA ASP A 588 4.28 7.73 23.90
C ASP A 588 4.95 7.86 25.28
N GLU A 589 4.83 6.81 26.12
CA GLU A 589 5.38 6.76 27.46
C GLU A 589 6.92 6.86 27.52
N ARG A 590 7.59 6.57 26.42
CA ARG A 590 9.07 6.60 26.35
C ARG A 590 9.65 8.00 26.18
N THR A 591 8.83 8.94 25.74
CA THR A 591 9.26 10.33 25.54
C THR A 591 9.49 11.01 26.88
N GLN A 592 10.65 11.66 27.05
CA GLN A 592 11.03 12.35 28.29
C GLN A 592 10.62 13.83 28.25
N PRO A 593 10.25 14.43 29.39
CA PRO A 593 9.89 15.84 29.48
C PRO A 593 11.15 16.72 29.44
N VAL A 594 11.40 17.31 28.29
CA VAL A 594 12.50 18.27 28.08
C VAL A 594 12.00 19.51 27.37
N PHE A 595 12.58 20.69 27.69
CA PHE A 595 12.14 21.97 27.12
C PHE A 595 12.18 22.02 25.59
N SER A 596 13.14 21.33 24.96
CA SER A 596 13.30 21.29 23.54
C SER A 596 12.08 20.64 22.80
N LEU A 597 11.23 19.88 23.51
CA LEU A 597 9.95 19.39 22.97
C LEU A 597 9.07 20.53 22.47
N ALA A 598 9.13 21.70 23.11
CA ALA A 598 8.34 22.85 22.69
C ALA A 598 8.65 23.33 21.25
N LEU A 599 9.86 23.08 20.78
CA LEU A 599 10.27 23.36 19.41
C LEU A 599 10.23 22.11 18.52
N GLY A 600 9.64 21.02 19.01
CA GLY A 600 9.40 19.79 18.26
C GLY A 600 10.64 18.93 18.09
N ALA A 601 11.51 18.83 19.11
CA ALA A 601 12.67 17.94 19.10
C ALA A 601 12.30 16.45 19.29
N GLY A 602 11.11 16.17 19.85
CA GLY A 602 10.63 14.80 19.98
C GLY A 602 10.19 14.20 18.63
N GLU A 603 10.57 12.97 18.38
CA GLU A 603 10.21 12.29 17.14
C GLU A 603 8.77 11.73 17.17
N THR A 604 8.11 11.81 16.04
CA THR A 604 6.73 11.32 15.85
C THR A 604 6.46 11.02 14.37
N THR A 605 5.29 10.46 14.05
CA THR A 605 4.90 10.19 12.66
C THR A 605 4.03 11.30 12.09
N LEU A 606 4.00 11.39 10.74
CA LEU A 606 3.11 12.31 10.05
C LEU A 606 1.63 12.02 10.37
N MET A 607 1.26 10.76 10.46
CA MET A 607 -0.11 10.34 10.81
C MET A 607 -0.52 10.88 12.18
N ARG A 608 0.31 10.71 13.22
CA ARG A 608 0.02 11.20 14.58
C ARG A 608 -0.15 12.72 14.63
N MET A 609 0.74 13.45 13.98
CA MET A 609 0.65 14.91 13.90
C MET A 609 -0.61 15.37 13.14
N THR A 610 -0.93 14.74 12.01
CA THR A 610 -2.14 15.05 11.24
C THR A 610 -3.40 14.78 12.06
N THR A 611 -3.41 13.67 12.82
CA THR A 611 -4.52 13.30 13.71
C THR A 611 -4.70 14.34 14.82
N ALA A 612 -3.62 14.79 15.45
CA ALA A 612 -3.68 15.82 16.50
C ALA A 612 -4.27 17.14 15.99
N TYR A 613 -3.90 17.56 14.78
CA TYR A 613 -4.51 18.76 14.16
C TYR A 613 -6.00 18.56 13.83
N GLY A 614 -6.39 17.36 13.44
CA GLY A 614 -7.81 17.01 13.28
C GLY A 614 -8.61 17.19 14.56
N MET A 615 -7.99 16.98 15.73
CA MET A 615 -8.64 17.21 17.02
C MET A 615 -8.85 18.70 17.31
N PHE A 616 -8.03 19.62 16.82
CA PHE A 616 -8.33 21.04 16.88
C PHE A 616 -9.54 21.39 16.00
N VAL A 617 -9.57 20.89 14.77
CA VAL A 617 -10.63 21.19 13.78
C VAL A 617 -11.99 20.70 14.23
N ASN A 618 -12.06 19.53 14.87
CA ASN A 618 -13.31 18.92 15.32
C ASN A 618 -13.83 19.43 16.69
N GLY A 619 -13.21 20.46 17.23
CA GLY A 619 -13.59 21.08 18.50
C GLY A 619 -13.05 20.32 19.72
N GLY A 620 -11.89 19.68 19.60
CA GLY A 620 -11.16 19.07 20.69
C GLY A 620 -11.56 17.63 21.05
N ARG A 621 -12.21 16.92 20.16
CA ARG A 621 -12.64 15.54 20.39
C ARG A 621 -11.61 14.55 19.90
N TRP A 622 -11.37 13.50 20.70
CA TRP A 622 -10.45 12.41 20.34
C TRP A 622 -10.89 11.70 19.07
N ILE A 623 -9.95 11.49 18.16
CA ILE A 623 -10.14 10.66 16.96
C ILE A 623 -8.99 9.68 16.81
N GLN A 624 -9.26 8.56 16.16
CA GLN A 624 -8.25 7.60 15.71
C GLN A 624 -8.19 7.57 14.20
N PRO A 625 -7.01 7.44 13.59
CA PRO A 625 -6.91 7.26 12.15
C PRO A 625 -7.50 5.91 11.74
N VAL A 626 -8.33 5.92 10.71
CA VAL A 626 -9.06 4.74 10.22
C VAL A 626 -8.79 4.58 8.73
N VAL A 627 -8.33 3.40 8.33
CA VAL A 627 -8.10 3.03 6.91
C VAL A 627 -9.07 1.97 6.41
N ILE A 628 -9.79 1.28 7.31
CA ILE A 628 -10.75 0.22 6.99
C ILE A 628 -12.11 0.55 7.61
N ASP A 629 -13.14 0.65 6.77
CA ASP A 629 -14.53 0.83 7.23
C ASP A 629 -15.22 -0.49 7.57
N ARG A 630 -15.00 -1.53 6.74
CA ARG A 630 -15.69 -2.82 6.88
C ARG A 630 -14.89 -3.94 6.25
N ILE A 631 -14.93 -5.12 6.86
CA ILE A 631 -14.44 -6.37 6.30
C ILE A 631 -15.60 -7.37 6.28
N GLN A 632 -15.80 -8.02 5.15
CA GLN A 632 -16.74 -9.12 4.97
C GLN A 632 -15.97 -10.38 4.59
N ASP A 633 -16.44 -11.53 5.07
CA ASP A 633 -15.93 -12.82 4.66
C ASP A 633 -16.45 -13.20 3.25
N ARG A 634 -15.99 -14.32 2.73
CA ARG A 634 -16.37 -14.84 1.41
C ARG A 634 -17.88 -15.12 1.25
N THR A 635 -18.63 -15.23 2.35
CA THR A 635 -20.09 -15.43 2.35
C THR A 635 -20.85 -14.11 2.40
N GLY A 636 -20.14 -12.97 2.50
CA GLY A 636 -20.73 -11.64 2.61
C GLY A 636 -21.08 -11.23 4.05
N ARG A 637 -20.79 -12.07 5.05
CA ARG A 637 -21.01 -11.74 6.46
C ARG A 637 -19.95 -10.72 6.91
N SER A 638 -20.37 -9.64 7.56
CA SER A 638 -19.47 -8.66 8.14
C SER A 638 -18.73 -9.25 9.35
N VAL A 639 -17.40 -9.37 9.27
CA VAL A 639 -16.50 -9.81 10.36
C VAL A 639 -15.89 -8.62 11.09
N PHE A 640 -15.86 -7.45 10.45
CA PHE A 640 -15.47 -6.19 11.05
C PHE A 640 -16.32 -5.04 10.51
N ARG A 641 -16.73 -4.14 11.39
CA ARG A 641 -17.40 -2.88 11.07
C ARG A 641 -16.91 -1.81 12.03
N ARG A 642 -16.35 -0.74 11.50
CA ARG A 642 -15.79 0.36 12.31
C ARG A 642 -16.87 1.12 13.08
N ASP A 643 -17.92 1.54 12.40
CA ASP A 643 -19.01 2.26 13.06
C ASP A 643 -20.04 1.27 13.61
N GLN A 644 -20.02 1.10 14.92
CA GLN A 644 -20.95 0.23 15.67
C GLN A 644 -22.03 1.02 16.42
N ARG A 645 -22.11 2.34 16.22
CA ARG A 645 -23.11 3.18 16.90
C ARG A 645 -24.50 2.76 16.47
N GLU A 646 -25.35 2.52 17.45
CA GLU A 646 -26.76 2.30 17.20
C GLU A 646 -27.42 3.62 16.81
N CYS A 647 -28.22 3.58 15.76
CA CYS A 647 -28.98 4.71 15.29
C CYS A 647 -30.46 4.45 15.53
N PRO A 648 -31.04 4.91 16.66
CA PRO A 648 -32.48 4.83 16.87
C PRO A 648 -33.21 5.57 15.75
N ASN A 649 -34.17 4.92 15.13
CA ASN A 649 -35.02 5.46 14.05
C ASN A 649 -34.32 5.78 12.72
N CYS A 650 -33.08 5.33 12.46
CA CYS A 650 -32.45 5.49 11.15
C CYS A 650 -33.14 4.71 10.02
N THR A 651 -33.90 3.65 10.37
CA THR A 651 -34.67 2.82 9.44
C THR A 651 -36.16 3.22 9.38
N ALA A 652 -36.58 4.24 10.17
CA ALA A 652 -37.95 4.73 10.13
C ALA A 652 -38.22 5.44 8.78
N GLU A 653 -39.42 5.23 8.24
CA GLU A 653 -39.86 5.99 7.08
C GLU A 653 -39.88 7.49 7.39
N TRP A 654 -39.24 8.28 6.52
CA TRP A 654 -39.24 9.73 6.66
C TRP A 654 -40.65 10.30 6.48
N ARG A 655 -41.07 11.14 7.44
CA ARG A 655 -42.30 11.92 7.37
C ARG A 655 -41.96 13.40 7.51
N SER A 656 -42.70 14.24 6.78
CA SER A 656 -42.53 15.70 6.87
C SER A 656 -42.65 16.18 8.32
N GLY A 657 -41.69 16.96 8.79
CA GLY A 657 -41.57 17.44 10.17
C GLY A 657 -40.81 16.54 11.13
N MET A 658 -40.37 15.35 10.72
CA MET A 658 -39.43 14.56 11.54
C MET A 658 -38.08 15.24 11.65
N ARG A 659 -37.47 15.21 12.83
CA ARG A 659 -36.07 15.61 13.02
C ARG A 659 -35.17 14.52 12.47
N ALA A 660 -34.02 14.94 11.91
CA ALA A 660 -32.96 13.99 11.49
C ALA A 660 -32.57 13.13 12.70
N PRO A 661 -32.33 11.81 12.50
CA PRO A 661 -31.82 10.94 13.54
C PRO A 661 -30.49 11.49 14.08
N THR A 662 -30.33 11.45 15.39
CA THR A 662 -29.09 11.88 16.04
C THR A 662 -28.28 10.66 16.44
N LEU A 663 -27.09 10.55 15.92
CA LEU A 663 -26.14 9.52 16.36
C LEU A 663 -25.47 9.97 17.67
N PRO A 664 -25.34 9.10 18.68
CA PRO A 664 -24.55 9.41 19.86
C PRO A 664 -23.09 9.63 19.45
N ASP A 665 -22.47 10.63 20.04
CA ASP A 665 -21.04 10.89 19.87
C ASP A 665 -20.27 10.43 21.12
N PRO A 666 -19.68 9.22 21.13
CA PRO A 666 -18.98 8.67 22.28
C PRO A 666 -17.56 9.21 22.41
N ARG A 667 -17.10 10.09 21.51
CA ARG A 667 -15.71 10.57 21.51
C ARG A 667 -15.42 11.43 22.74
N GLN A 668 -14.30 11.14 23.38
CA GLN A 668 -13.81 11.88 24.54
C GLN A 668 -13.42 13.32 24.15
N GLN A 669 -13.77 14.29 24.98
CA GLN A 669 -13.26 15.66 24.89
C GLN A 669 -11.84 15.69 25.47
N VAL A 670 -10.82 15.97 24.63
CA VAL A 670 -9.40 16.01 25.02
C VAL A 670 -8.79 17.40 25.00
N ILE A 671 -9.44 18.36 24.34
CA ILE A 671 -9.10 19.79 24.35
C ILE A 671 -10.40 20.56 24.58
N ASP A 672 -10.36 21.61 25.38
CA ASP A 672 -11.51 22.49 25.50
C ASP A 672 -11.93 23.06 24.13
N PRO A 673 -13.23 23.10 23.79
CA PRO A 673 -13.68 23.55 22.47
C PRO A 673 -13.28 25.01 22.15
N VAL A 674 -13.19 25.88 23.14
CA VAL A 674 -12.76 27.29 22.95
C VAL A 674 -11.28 27.33 22.62
N THR A 675 -10.44 26.56 23.35
CA THR A 675 -9.01 26.43 23.07
C THR A 675 -8.78 25.86 21.67
N ALA A 676 -9.50 24.81 21.30
CA ALA A 676 -9.40 24.23 19.97
C ALA A 676 -9.71 25.28 18.88
N TYR A 677 -10.80 26.07 19.05
CA TYR A 677 -11.14 27.11 18.12
C TYR A 677 -10.12 28.26 18.08
N GLN A 678 -9.57 28.66 19.25
CA GLN A 678 -8.51 29.68 19.32
C GLN A 678 -7.28 29.23 18.50
N ILE A 679 -6.86 27.96 18.61
CA ILE A 679 -5.76 27.41 17.81
C ILE A 679 -6.10 27.38 16.31
N VAL A 680 -7.30 27.00 15.94
CA VAL A 680 -7.79 27.06 14.55
C VAL A 680 -7.69 28.49 14.01
N SER A 681 -8.24 29.46 14.72
CA SER A 681 -8.23 30.89 14.37
C SER A 681 -6.80 31.45 14.25
N MET A 682 -5.90 31.10 15.18
CA MET A 682 -4.49 31.51 15.10
C MET A 682 -3.79 30.86 13.89
N SER A 683 -4.15 29.61 13.58
CA SER A 683 -3.60 28.87 12.42
C SER A 683 -4.11 29.40 11.08
N GLU A 684 -5.32 29.98 11.01
CA GLU A 684 -5.76 30.75 9.82
C GLU A 684 -4.85 31.95 9.60
N GLY A 685 -4.41 32.63 10.66
CA GLY A 685 -3.45 33.71 10.59
C GLY A 685 -2.09 33.30 9.99
N VAL A 686 -1.64 32.08 10.24
CA VAL A 686 -0.40 31.53 9.62
C VAL A 686 -0.53 31.49 8.08
N VAL A 687 -1.71 31.15 7.56
CA VAL A 687 -1.99 31.11 6.11
C VAL A 687 -2.22 32.50 5.55
N GLN A 688 -2.96 33.35 6.25
CA GLN A 688 -3.34 34.69 5.75
C GLN A 688 -2.19 35.68 5.72
N ARG A 689 -1.31 35.68 6.74
CA ARG A 689 -0.25 36.69 6.93
C ARG A 689 1.04 36.19 7.61
N GLY A 690 1.13 34.85 7.80
CA GLY A 690 2.27 34.20 8.45
C GLY A 690 3.18 33.43 7.51
N THR A 691 3.73 32.32 7.97
CA THR A 691 4.75 31.53 7.28
C THR A 691 4.24 30.68 6.12
N ALA A 692 2.91 30.62 5.88
CA ALA A 692 2.30 29.78 4.85
C ALA A 692 1.41 30.55 3.86
N THR A 693 1.72 31.82 3.57
CA THR A 693 0.92 32.68 2.68
C THR A 693 0.74 32.11 1.26
N VAL A 694 1.62 31.21 0.81
CA VAL A 694 1.48 30.51 -0.48
C VAL A 694 0.15 29.75 -0.59
N VAL A 695 -0.40 29.29 0.55
CA VAL A 695 -1.68 28.55 0.63
C VAL A 695 -2.88 29.48 0.46
N ASN A 696 -2.76 30.75 0.86
CA ASN A 696 -3.84 31.77 0.79
C ASN A 696 -4.36 31.99 -0.64
N SER A 697 -3.56 31.65 -1.66
CA SER A 697 -3.95 31.73 -3.07
C SER A 697 -5.15 30.87 -3.46
N LEU A 698 -5.57 29.92 -2.58
CA LEU A 698 -6.75 29.07 -2.83
C LEU A 698 -8.08 29.79 -2.56
N GLY A 699 -8.09 30.88 -1.78
CA GLY A 699 -9.29 31.67 -1.49
C GLY A 699 -10.32 31.00 -0.58
N PHE A 700 -9.94 29.95 0.15
CA PHE A 700 -10.77 29.22 1.09
C PHE A 700 -10.37 29.53 2.55
N PRO A 701 -11.28 29.34 3.54
CA PRO A 701 -10.90 29.34 4.95
C PRO A 701 -9.98 28.15 5.24
N LEU A 702 -8.69 28.42 5.36
CA LEU A 702 -7.65 27.42 5.58
C LEU A 702 -6.76 27.84 6.75
N GLY A 703 -6.46 26.91 7.62
CA GLY A 703 -5.49 27.07 8.68
C GLY A 703 -4.31 26.11 8.50
N GLY A 704 -3.23 26.32 9.23
CA GLY A 704 -2.12 25.36 9.23
C GLY A 704 -0.87 25.88 9.93
N LYS A 705 0.17 25.06 9.95
CA LYS A 705 1.45 25.40 10.53
C LYS A 705 2.60 24.75 9.77
N THR A 706 3.63 25.54 9.47
CA THR A 706 4.91 25.08 8.93
C THR A 706 5.78 24.48 10.04
N GLY A 707 6.49 23.42 9.73
CA GLY A 707 7.57 22.87 10.54
C GLY A 707 8.86 22.82 9.74
N THR A 708 9.95 23.15 10.39
CA THR A 708 11.30 23.01 9.86
C THR A 708 12.19 22.67 11.04
N THR A 709 12.96 21.60 10.91
CA THR A 709 13.94 21.23 11.93
C THR A 709 15.21 22.07 11.79
N ASN A 710 15.98 22.12 12.86
CA ASN A 710 17.32 22.71 12.79
C ASN A 710 18.11 21.99 11.69
N ASP A 711 19.00 22.73 11.02
CA ASP A 711 19.81 22.23 9.89
C ASP A 711 18.99 21.72 8.69
N TYR A 712 17.75 22.21 8.53
CA TYR A 712 16.88 21.91 7.37
C TYR A 712 16.76 20.42 7.01
N LYS A 713 16.68 19.51 8.02
CA LYS A 713 16.61 18.06 7.78
C LYS A 713 15.20 17.56 7.46
N ASP A 714 14.17 18.23 8.01
CA ASP A 714 12.77 17.87 7.83
C ASP A 714 11.93 19.12 7.55
N ALA A 715 11.11 19.06 6.51
CA ALA A 715 10.16 20.09 6.12
C ALA A 715 8.73 19.57 6.31
N TRP A 716 7.95 20.23 7.16
CA TRP A 716 6.57 19.88 7.48
C TRP A 716 5.61 20.99 7.11
N PHE A 717 4.41 20.60 6.71
CA PHE A 717 3.25 21.48 6.73
C PHE A 717 2.02 20.65 7.11
N ILE A 718 1.32 21.08 8.16
CA ILE A 718 0.02 20.48 8.51
C ILE A 718 -0.99 21.59 8.40
N GLY A 719 -1.92 21.42 7.45
CA GLY A 719 -2.97 22.38 7.18
C GLY A 719 -4.33 21.72 7.15
N PHE A 720 -5.36 22.54 7.19
CA PHE A 720 -6.74 22.05 7.27
C PHE A 720 -7.75 23.07 6.73
N SER A 721 -8.86 22.54 6.24
CA SER A 721 -10.15 23.20 6.10
C SER A 721 -11.10 22.70 7.21
N PRO A 722 -12.34 23.18 7.30
CA PRO A 722 -13.31 22.65 8.27
C PRO A 722 -13.56 21.16 8.19
N ASP A 723 -13.42 20.55 7.00
CA ASP A 723 -13.79 19.14 6.77
C ASP A 723 -12.62 18.25 6.32
N LEU A 724 -11.41 18.81 6.21
CA LEU A 724 -10.24 18.05 5.77
C LEU A 724 -8.98 18.54 6.48
N VAL A 725 -8.23 17.63 7.11
CA VAL A 725 -6.89 17.89 7.63
C VAL A 725 -5.87 17.15 6.80
N VAL A 726 -4.78 17.85 6.44
CA VAL A 726 -3.75 17.31 5.55
C VAL A 726 -2.36 17.59 6.11
N GLY A 727 -1.60 16.53 6.34
CA GLY A 727 -0.21 16.59 6.73
C GLY A 727 0.70 16.29 5.53
N VAL A 728 1.77 17.06 5.40
CA VAL A 728 2.83 16.86 4.40
C VAL A 728 4.19 16.93 5.09
N TRP A 729 5.01 15.94 4.79
CA TRP A 729 6.41 15.89 5.19
C TRP A 729 7.32 15.68 3.99
N ALA A 730 8.50 16.31 3.98
CA ALA A 730 9.57 16.04 3.02
C ALA A 730 10.93 16.05 3.74
N GLY A 731 11.83 15.16 3.33
CA GLY A 731 13.16 14.98 3.91
C GLY A 731 13.87 13.77 3.32
N PHE A 732 15.10 13.52 3.76
CA PHE A 732 15.84 12.31 3.35
C PHE A 732 15.63 11.17 4.35
N ASP A 733 15.67 9.93 3.90
CA ASP A 733 15.54 8.75 4.77
C ASP A 733 16.63 8.72 5.84
N GLN A 734 17.85 9.04 5.46
CA GLN A 734 18.91 9.36 6.40
C GLN A 734 18.95 10.87 6.58
N PRO A 735 18.65 11.41 7.79
CA PRO A 735 18.54 12.84 8.01
C PRO A 735 19.80 13.59 7.59
N ARG A 736 19.67 14.45 6.58
CA ARG A 736 20.72 15.36 6.12
C ARG A 736 20.10 16.70 5.71
N ASP A 737 20.92 17.71 5.65
CA ASP A 737 20.52 19.05 5.22
C ASP A 737 19.93 19.02 3.79
N MET A 738 18.74 19.63 3.62
CA MET A 738 18.06 19.82 2.34
C MET A 738 18.53 21.06 1.59
N GLY A 739 19.31 21.90 2.22
CA GLY A 739 19.80 23.17 1.68
C GLY A 739 19.20 24.40 2.36
N GLU A 740 19.97 25.48 2.40
CA GLU A 740 19.56 26.73 3.02
C GLU A 740 18.25 27.25 2.44
N GLY A 741 17.30 27.62 3.31
CA GLY A 741 15.99 28.11 2.92
C GLY A 741 14.99 27.06 2.45
N GLU A 742 15.35 25.77 2.41
CA GLU A 742 14.42 24.68 2.09
C GLU A 742 13.57 24.32 3.31
N THR A 743 12.58 25.15 3.57
CA THR A 743 11.69 25.09 4.73
C THR A 743 10.37 24.40 4.42
N GLY A 744 9.58 24.09 5.47
CA GLY A 744 8.20 23.61 5.30
C GLY A 744 7.32 24.56 4.48
N GLY A 745 7.54 25.87 4.58
CA GLY A 745 6.85 26.87 3.75
C GLY A 745 7.22 26.80 2.27
N ARG A 746 8.45 26.37 1.94
CA ARG A 746 8.96 26.31 0.57
C ARG A 746 8.74 24.97 -0.12
N ILE A 747 8.70 23.85 0.64
CA ILE A 747 8.53 22.51 0.08
C ILE A 747 7.13 22.00 0.37
N SER A 748 6.76 21.84 1.65
CA SER A 748 5.56 21.10 2.03
C SER A 748 4.27 21.91 1.89
N ALA A 749 4.28 23.22 2.12
CA ALA A 749 3.10 24.08 1.93
C ALA A 749 2.66 24.19 0.45
N PRO A 750 3.54 24.28 -0.56
CA PRO A 750 3.15 24.16 -1.97
C PRO A 750 2.54 22.81 -2.31
N ILE A 751 3.06 21.68 -1.77
CA ILE A 751 2.49 20.34 -1.98
C ILE A 751 1.07 20.28 -1.40
N PHE A 752 0.87 20.80 -0.20
CA PHE A 752 -0.45 20.93 0.41
C PHE A 752 -1.39 21.78 -0.47
N ARG A 753 -0.95 22.98 -0.90
CA ARG A 753 -1.73 23.85 -1.78
C ARG A 753 -2.18 23.13 -3.05
N ASP A 754 -1.29 22.43 -3.72
CA ASP A 754 -1.57 21.77 -5.00
C ASP A 754 -2.50 20.55 -4.81
N PHE A 755 -2.40 19.83 -3.71
CA PHE A 755 -3.37 18.84 -3.31
C PHE A 755 -4.74 19.47 -3.01
N MET A 756 -4.80 20.52 -2.18
CA MET A 756 -6.04 21.16 -1.77
C MET A 756 -6.76 21.84 -2.95
N ARG A 757 -6.05 22.30 -3.96
CA ARG A 757 -6.67 22.84 -5.19
C ARG A 757 -7.60 21.80 -5.83
N VAL A 758 -7.19 20.54 -5.87
CA VAL A 758 -8.02 19.46 -6.39
C VAL A 758 -9.07 19.03 -5.36
N ALA A 759 -8.70 18.95 -4.07
CA ALA A 759 -9.61 18.53 -3.02
C ALA A 759 -10.83 19.45 -2.87
N LEU A 760 -10.62 20.74 -3.02
CA LEU A 760 -11.65 21.80 -2.87
C LEU A 760 -12.38 22.15 -4.20
N GLU A 761 -12.05 21.48 -5.28
CA GLU A 761 -12.71 21.72 -6.57
C GLU A 761 -14.22 21.40 -6.49
N GLY A 762 -15.05 22.38 -6.75
CA GLY A 762 -16.52 22.27 -6.65
C GLY A 762 -17.09 22.50 -5.25
N GLU A 763 -16.25 22.64 -4.23
CA GLU A 763 -16.68 22.91 -2.87
C GLU A 763 -17.02 24.40 -2.67
N GLN A 764 -17.88 24.68 -1.68
CA GLN A 764 -18.17 26.07 -1.26
C GLN A 764 -17.30 26.46 -0.07
N PRO A 765 -16.74 27.67 -0.05
CA PRO A 765 -16.00 28.15 1.10
C PRO A 765 -16.86 28.18 2.37
N THR A 766 -16.62 27.27 3.29
CA THR A 766 -17.34 27.18 4.57
C THR A 766 -16.43 27.69 5.69
N PRO A 767 -16.87 28.62 6.56
CA PRO A 767 -16.06 29.08 7.68
C PRO A 767 -15.95 28.00 8.77
N PHE A 768 -14.91 28.11 9.59
CA PHE A 768 -14.77 27.25 10.77
C PHE A 768 -15.90 27.52 11.77
N ARG A 769 -16.39 26.45 12.39
CA ARG A 769 -17.49 26.53 13.36
C ARG A 769 -17.02 27.15 14.66
N ILE A 770 -17.67 28.21 15.07
CA ILE A 770 -17.42 28.89 16.35
C ILE A 770 -18.20 28.14 17.45
N PRO A 771 -17.55 27.59 18.49
CA PRO A 771 -18.23 26.92 19.57
C PRO A 771 -18.97 27.92 20.46
N SER A 772 -19.98 27.41 21.20
CA SER A 772 -20.62 28.22 22.26
C SER A 772 -19.58 28.57 23.32
N GLY A 773 -19.65 29.79 23.85
CA GLY A 773 -18.72 30.30 24.86
C GLY A 773 -17.51 31.04 24.27
N VAL A 774 -17.47 31.26 22.95
CA VAL A 774 -16.48 32.17 22.34
C VAL A 774 -17.08 33.54 22.15
N ARG A 775 -16.33 34.56 22.54
CA ARG A 775 -16.60 35.97 22.24
C ARG A 775 -15.58 36.49 21.24
N LEU A 776 -16.05 37.02 20.12
CA LEU A 776 -15.22 37.65 19.12
C LEU A 776 -15.12 39.15 19.39
N VAL A 777 -13.92 39.65 19.67
CA VAL A 777 -13.65 41.06 19.98
C VAL A 777 -12.67 41.61 18.97
N ARG A 778 -12.95 42.85 18.47
CA ARG A 778 -12.00 43.53 17.59
C ARG A 778 -10.89 44.11 18.43
N ILE A 779 -9.66 43.72 18.15
CA ILE A 779 -8.46 44.14 18.87
C ILE A 779 -7.44 44.76 17.91
N ASP A 780 -6.52 45.51 18.45
CA ASP A 780 -5.27 45.91 17.77
C ASP A 780 -4.37 44.69 17.62
N ALA A 781 -4.02 44.33 16.40
CA ALA A 781 -3.22 43.12 16.11
C ALA A 781 -1.80 43.15 16.69
N MET A 782 -1.29 44.33 17.01
CA MET A 782 0.09 44.50 17.53
C MET A 782 0.13 44.49 19.04
N THR A 783 -0.80 45.18 19.67
CA THR A 783 -0.80 45.38 21.11
C THR A 783 -1.72 44.41 21.89
N GLY A 784 -2.65 43.75 21.17
CA GLY A 784 -3.65 42.86 21.80
C GLY A 784 -4.75 43.58 22.55
N GLY A 785 -4.69 44.93 22.70
CA GLY A 785 -5.70 45.74 23.35
C GLY A 785 -6.83 46.18 22.44
N LEU A 786 -7.81 46.93 23.02
CA LEU A 786 -8.86 47.55 22.22
C LEU A 786 -8.26 48.59 21.22
N PRO A 787 -8.84 48.74 20.01
CA PRO A 787 -8.33 49.68 19.01
C PRO A 787 -8.38 51.10 19.53
N THR A 788 -7.34 51.87 19.19
CA THR A 788 -7.23 53.30 19.47
C THR A 788 -7.20 54.11 18.15
N ALA A 789 -7.12 55.44 18.26
CA ALA A 789 -6.98 56.27 17.06
C ALA A 789 -5.67 56.03 16.27
N THR A 790 -4.68 55.44 16.89
CA THR A 790 -3.36 55.09 16.29
C THR A 790 -3.28 53.66 15.78
N THR A 791 -4.30 52.84 15.98
CA THR A 791 -4.31 51.46 15.50
C THR A 791 -4.35 51.41 13.99
N THR A 792 -3.34 50.79 13.40
CA THR A 792 -3.25 50.63 11.94
C THR A 792 -3.86 49.31 11.44
N THR A 793 -3.85 48.27 12.27
CA THR A 793 -4.31 46.93 11.90
C THR A 793 -5.16 46.35 13.01
N THR A 794 -6.39 45.98 12.68
CA THR A 794 -7.29 45.29 13.62
C THR A 794 -7.62 43.91 13.14
N ILE A 795 -7.84 42.99 14.10
CA ILE A 795 -8.32 41.61 13.86
C ILE A 795 -9.51 41.31 14.78
N LEU A 796 -10.35 40.38 14.38
CA LEU A 796 -11.33 39.75 15.27
C LEU A 796 -10.62 38.61 16.00
N GLU A 797 -10.56 38.72 17.31
CA GLU A 797 -9.90 37.75 18.17
C GLU A 797 -10.90 36.99 19.02
N ALA A 798 -10.60 35.72 19.27
CA ALA A 798 -11.45 34.79 20.01
C ALA A 798 -11.04 34.76 21.48
N PHE A 799 -11.97 35.08 22.37
CA PHE A 799 -11.77 35.06 23.81
C PHE A 799 -12.75 34.12 24.51
N ARG A 800 -12.33 33.60 25.65
CA ARG A 800 -13.28 33.06 26.65
C ARG A 800 -14.05 34.25 27.28
N PRO A 801 -15.29 34.06 27.76
CA PRO A 801 -15.97 35.09 28.49
C PRO A 801 -15.12 35.60 29.67
N ASP A 802 -15.13 36.91 29.87
CA ASP A 802 -14.42 37.62 30.93
C ASP A 802 -12.88 37.60 30.84
N THR A 803 -12.31 37.16 29.69
CA THR A 803 -10.87 37.24 29.37
C THR A 803 -10.56 38.28 28.27
N GLU A 804 -11.59 39.01 27.78
CA GLU A 804 -11.46 40.03 26.78
C GLU A 804 -10.71 41.25 27.33
N PRO A 805 -9.93 41.99 26.49
CA PRO A 805 -9.33 43.22 26.93
C PRO A 805 -10.38 44.27 27.28
N THR A 806 -10.29 44.86 28.48
CA THR A 806 -11.26 45.84 29.00
C THR A 806 -10.91 47.29 28.69
N ALA A 807 -9.67 47.56 28.30
CA ALA A 807 -9.17 48.88 27.98
C ALA A 807 -8.30 48.87 26.73
N ALA A 808 -8.10 50.02 26.08
CA ALA A 808 -6.97 50.18 25.18
C ALA A 808 -5.72 49.82 25.95
N ALA A 809 -4.77 49.06 25.27
CA ALA A 809 -3.53 48.63 25.90
C ALA A 809 -2.92 49.78 26.71
N SER A 810 -2.92 49.62 28.05
CA SER A 810 -2.36 50.59 28.94
C SER A 810 -0.84 50.57 28.82
N SER A 811 -0.20 51.65 29.25
CA SER A 811 1.25 51.83 29.20
C SER A 811 2.08 50.83 30.05
N SER A 812 1.45 49.84 30.67
CA SER A 812 2.10 48.69 31.36
C SER A 812 1.37 47.38 30.95
N PRO A 813 1.71 46.81 29.79
CA PRO A 813 1.18 45.50 29.45
C PRO A 813 1.74 44.45 30.42
N PHE A 814 0.86 43.55 30.91
CA PHE A 814 1.33 42.33 31.57
C PHE A 814 2.13 41.52 30.53
N ILE A 815 3.44 41.42 30.72
CA ILE A 815 4.32 40.65 29.86
C ILE A 815 4.63 39.35 30.59
N PHE A 816 4.12 38.25 30.02
CA PHE A 816 4.38 36.92 30.54
C PHE A 816 5.90 36.59 30.43
N GLY A 817 6.53 36.29 31.56
CA GLY A 817 7.97 36.12 31.65
C GLY A 817 8.73 37.39 32.11
N GLY A 818 8.04 38.47 32.51
CA GLY A 818 8.64 39.57 33.23
C GLY A 818 8.88 39.25 34.72
N THR A 819 9.61 40.16 35.46
CA THR A 819 9.94 39.97 36.89
C THR A 819 8.76 40.10 37.85
N ASP A 820 7.55 40.36 37.38
CA ASP A 820 6.33 40.46 38.19
C ASP A 820 5.71 39.09 38.47
N PRO A 821 5.32 38.78 39.73
CA PRO A 821 4.74 37.51 40.07
C PRO A 821 3.37 37.32 39.40
N ILE A 822 3.09 36.12 38.91
CA ILE A 822 1.82 35.67 38.35
C ILE A 822 0.71 35.87 39.38
N ASP A 823 -0.43 36.45 39.02
CA ASP A 823 -1.61 36.61 39.92
C ASP A 823 -1.98 35.21 40.51
N PRO A 824 -1.95 35.04 41.82
CA PRO A 824 -2.27 33.77 42.48
C PRO A 824 -3.66 33.22 42.16
N ARG A 825 -4.59 34.05 41.64
CA ARG A 825 -5.91 33.61 41.21
C ARG A 825 -5.88 32.78 39.89
N VAL A 826 -4.85 32.95 39.09
CA VAL A 826 -4.62 32.11 37.87
C VAL A 826 -4.13 30.74 38.30
N LEU A 827 -3.41 30.62 39.41
CA LEU A 827 -2.86 29.36 39.91
C LEU A 827 -3.89 28.53 40.70
N SER A 828 -4.94 29.12 41.33
CA SER A 828 -5.89 28.41 42.17
C SER A 828 -6.98 27.59 41.41
N GLY A 829 -7.08 27.73 40.09
CA GLY A 829 -7.99 26.93 39.28
C GLY A 829 -7.37 25.66 38.71
N LEU A 830 -6.13 25.32 39.04
CA LEU A 830 -5.31 24.29 38.37
C LEU A 830 -5.21 22.96 39.15
N ASP A 831 -5.69 22.93 40.42
CA ASP A 831 -5.59 21.72 41.26
C ASP A 831 -6.77 20.73 41.08
N ASP A 832 -7.78 21.04 40.26
CA ASP A 832 -8.84 20.08 39.96
C ASP A 832 -8.38 19.07 38.91
N PRO A 833 -8.35 17.75 39.23
CA PRO A 833 -7.98 16.74 38.27
C PRO A 833 -9.01 16.70 37.13
N VAL A 834 -8.54 16.82 35.90
CA VAL A 834 -9.36 16.67 34.70
C VAL A 834 -10.09 15.31 34.76
N PRO A 835 -11.45 15.26 34.70
CA PRO A 835 -12.16 14.00 34.71
C PRO A 835 -11.69 13.10 33.53
N GLY A 836 -11.22 11.88 33.81
CA GLY A 836 -10.97 10.88 32.76
C GLY A 836 -9.61 10.17 32.72
N THR A 837 -8.67 10.49 33.63
CA THR A 837 -7.35 9.84 33.61
C THR A 837 -7.31 8.44 34.25
N GLY A 838 -8.32 8.06 35.01
CA GLY A 838 -8.41 6.76 35.69
C GLY A 838 -8.88 5.60 34.79
N GLU A 839 -9.70 5.87 33.79
CA GLU A 839 -10.25 4.84 32.91
C GLU A 839 -9.30 4.46 31.76
N ARG A 840 -8.43 5.36 31.30
CA ARG A 840 -7.45 5.08 30.25
C ARG A 840 -6.44 3.99 30.59
N ARG A 841 -6.10 3.79 31.86
CA ARG A 841 -5.18 2.70 32.25
C ARG A 841 -5.78 1.31 32.04
N ARG A 842 -7.10 1.18 32.11
CA ARG A 842 -7.78 -0.10 31.83
C ARG A 842 -7.98 -0.35 30.34
N GLU A 843 -8.39 0.67 29.58
CA GLU A 843 -8.60 0.53 28.15
C GLU A 843 -7.28 0.39 27.35
N GLN A 844 -6.17 1.01 27.81
CA GLN A 844 -4.84 0.79 27.22
C GLN A 844 -4.29 -0.60 27.54
N GLN A 845 -4.52 -1.13 28.74
CA GLN A 845 -4.15 -2.51 29.06
C GLN A 845 -4.98 -3.53 28.27
N GLU A 846 -6.26 -3.28 28.06
CA GLU A 846 -7.11 -4.13 27.20
C GLU A 846 -6.76 -4.00 25.71
N SER A 847 -6.25 -2.84 25.23
CA SER A 847 -5.78 -2.69 23.84
C SER A 847 -4.38 -3.26 23.61
N GLU A 848 -3.54 -3.33 24.63
CA GLU A 848 -2.23 -4.00 24.58
C GLU A 848 -2.37 -5.53 24.66
N GLU A 849 -3.35 -6.04 25.40
CA GLU A 849 -3.71 -7.48 25.41
C GLU A 849 -4.40 -7.94 24.11
N LEU A 850 -4.96 -7.02 23.33
CA LEU A 850 -5.58 -7.30 22.02
C LEU A 850 -4.63 -7.11 20.83
N GLY A 851 -3.33 -7.03 21.07
CA GLY A 851 -2.28 -6.98 20.04
C GLY A 851 -2.16 -5.60 19.38
N GLY A 852 -1.35 -4.76 19.97
CA GLY A 852 -1.09 -3.38 19.61
C GLY A 852 -0.95 -3.10 18.13
N LEU A 853 -1.86 -2.32 17.64
CA LEU A 853 -1.88 -1.67 16.34
C LEU A 853 -1.46 -0.20 16.55
N TYR A 854 -0.15 0.03 16.70
CA TYR A 854 0.43 1.39 16.54
C TYR A 854 1.92 1.29 16.16
#